data_e38cc19ad4c24447ee5b370476050041
#
_entry.id   e38cc19ad4c24447ee5b370476050041
#
_cell.length_a   1.000
_cell.length_b   1.000
_cell.length_c   1.000
_cell.angle_alpha   90.00
_cell.angle_beta   90.00
_cell.angle_gamma   90.00
#
_symmetry.space_group_name_H-M   'P 1'
#
loop_
_entity.id
_entity.type
_entity.pdbx_description
1 polymer ?
#
loop_
_entity_poly.entity_id
_entity_poly.type
_entity_poly.pdbx_seq_one_letter_code
_entity_poly.pdbx_strand_id
1 'polypeptide(L)'
;MARKTPIERYRNVGIMAHIDAGKTTTTERVLFYTGVSHKMGEVHDGAAVMDWMEQEQERGITITSAATTCFWKGMDKQFPEHRINIIDTPGHVDFTIEVERSLRVLDGACAVFCAVGGVEPQSETVWRQANKYQVPRMAFVNKMDRAGANFLRVVKQMQDRLGARPVPLQLPIGAEENFKGVVDLIRMKAIFWNEEDMGVTYEERDIPADMVDACNEWREHMVEAAAESSDELSEKYLEGIELTEDDIRKGLRARTLANEIVPTLCGSAFKNKGVQAMLDAIIFYMPAPVDVPSIRGHLDDAAETEAERHPSDEEPFASLAFKIATDPFVGNLTFFRVYSGVLCSGDTVYNPVKGKKERIGRILQMHANSREEIKEVRAGDIAAAVGLKDVTTGDTLCNPDKIITLERMEFPEPVISVAVEPRTKADQEKMGLALQKLAKEDPSFRVRTDEESGQTIISGMGELHLEIIVDRMRREFKVEANVGAPQVAYRETIRKAVEQEGKFVRQSGGRGQYGHVWLKIEPREPGTGYEFVNGIVGGVVPKEYIPAVDKGVQEQMQNGVLAGFPLVDVKVTLYDGSYHDVDSSEMAFKIAGSMGFKAGALNASPVLLEPVMKVEAVTPEDYLGDVMGDLNRRRGITQGMDDSPSGKIIRAEVPLAEMFGYATDLRSMTQGRATYSMEFEKYAEAPASIAEAVIKKAS
;
A
#
# COMPACT_ATOMS: atom_id res chain seq x y z
N MET A 1 1.88 34.08 -7.49
CA MET A 1 0.47 34.55 -7.37
C MET A 1 -0.06 34.11 -6.00
N ALA A 2 -1.12 34.75 -5.48
CA ALA A 2 -1.75 34.28 -4.25
C ALA A 2 -2.41 32.91 -4.49
N ARG A 3 -2.42 32.03 -3.48
CA ARG A 3 -3.09 30.73 -3.49
C ARG A 3 -4.60 30.93 -3.72
N LYS A 4 -5.20 30.20 -4.65
CA LYS A 4 -6.65 30.31 -4.92
C LYS A 4 -7.50 29.73 -3.75
N THR A 5 -7.11 28.58 -3.23
CA THR A 5 -7.75 27.94 -2.09
C THR A 5 -6.75 27.89 -0.93
N PRO A 6 -7.06 28.44 0.26
CA PRO A 6 -6.21 28.33 1.44
C PRO A 6 -5.90 26.87 1.78
N ILE A 7 -4.70 26.56 2.27
CA ILE A 7 -4.25 25.20 2.54
C ILE A 7 -5.12 24.48 3.60
N GLU A 8 -5.68 25.23 4.53
CA GLU A 8 -6.61 24.74 5.56
C GLU A 8 -7.91 24.16 4.96
N ARG A 9 -8.21 24.53 3.72
CA ARG A 9 -9.38 24.05 2.97
C ARG A 9 -9.04 22.92 2.00
N TYR A 10 -7.84 22.38 2.07
CA TYR A 10 -7.47 21.17 1.33
C TYR A 10 -7.85 19.92 2.12
N ARG A 11 -8.25 18.88 1.40
CA ARG A 11 -8.45 17.53 1.94
C ARG A 11 -7.85 16.53 0.96
N ASN A 12 -6.78 15.86 1.36
CA ASN A 12 -6.17 14.78 0.60
C ASN A 12 -6.63 13.46 1.20
N VAL A 13 -7.65 12.88 0.61
CA VAL A 13 -8.39 11.75 1.19
C VAL A 13 -8.34 10.54 0.28
N GLY A 14 -7.97 9.38 0.84
CA GLY A 14 -8.09 8.09 0.18
C GLY A 14 -9.44 7.45 0.42
N ILE A 15 -9.99 6.83 -0.60
CA ILE A 15 -11.14 5.94 -0.44
C ILE A 15 -10.61 4.52 -0.45
N MET A 16 -10.73 3.83 0.68
CA MET A 16 -10.25 2.46 0.87
C MET A 16 -11.42 1.53 1.20
N ALA A 17 -11.39 0.33 0.65
CA ALA A 17 -12.46 -0.64 0.84
C ALA A 17 -11.97 -2.04 0.48
N HIS A 18 -12.66 -3.07 0.99
CA HIS A 18 -12.53 -4.40 0.43
C HIS A 18 -13.22 -4.52 -0.94
N ILE A 19 -12.95 -5.60 -1.66
CA ILE A 19 -13.60 -5.89 -2.94
C ILE A 19 -15.12 -5.93 -2.73
N ASP A 20 -15.86 -5.38 -3.67
CA ASP A 20 -17.33 -5.32 -3.64
C ASP A 20 -17.95 -4.50 -2.50
N ALA A 21 -17.22 -3.72 -1.71
CA ALA A 21 -17.85 -2.78 -0.76
C ALA A 21 -18.58 -1.62 -1.44
N GLY A 22 -18.35 -1.42 -2.73
CA GLY A 22 -18.93 -0.33 -3.51
C GLY A 22 -18.06 0.92 -3.54
N LYS A 23 -16.74 0.74 -3.46
CA LYS A 23 -15.74 1.81 -3.53
C LYS A 23 -15.91 2.66 -4.80
N THR A 24 -15.79 2.05 -5.97
CA THR A 24 -15.90 2.74 -7.28
C THR A 24 -17.25 3.44 -7.41
N THR A 25 -18.36 2.79 -7.03
CA THR A 25 -19.69 3.43 -7.03
C THR A 25 -19.72 4.67 -6.14
N THR A 26 -19.12 4.60 -4.95
CA THR A 26 -19.06 5.74 -4.03
C THR A 26 -18.24 6.88 -4.63
N THR A 27 -17.09 6.59 -5.21
CA THR A 27 -16.23 7.59 -5.87
C THR A 27 -16.93 8.22 -7.08
N GLU A 28 -17.61 7.45 -7.92
CA GLU A 28 -18.40 7.97 -9.04
C GLU A 28 -19.50 8.93 -8.58
N ARG A 29 -20.17 8.64 -7.47
CA ARG A 29 -21.18 9.57 -6.88
C ARG A 29 -20.52 10.85 -6.36
N VAL A 30 -19.34 10.76 -5.76
CA VAL A 30 -18.59 11.95 -5.36
C VAL A 30 -18.26 12.82 -6.56
N LEU A 31 -17.77 12.24 -7.67
CA LEU A 31 -17.48 12.98 -8.90
C LEU A 31 -18.73 13.65 -9.48
N PHE A 32 -19.86 12.98 -9.42
CA PHE A 32 -21.13 13.53 -9.89
C PHE A 32 -21.59 14.72 -9.03
N TYR A 33 -21.66 14.57 -7.71
CA TYR A 33 -22.12 15.65 -6.82
C TYR A 33 -21.19 16.85 -6.76
N THR A 34 -19.91 16.67 -7.02
CA THR A 34 -18.94 17.75 -7.10
C THR A 34 -18.84 18.40 -8.50
N GLY A 35 -19.61 17.89 -9.47
CA GLY A 35 -19.68 18.44 -10.83
C GLY A 35 -18.49 18.12 -11.73
N VAL A 36 -17.62 17.19 -11.31
CA VAL A 36 -16.50 16.69 -12.14
C VAL A 36 -17.01 15.81 -13.27
N SER A 37 -18.03 15.01 -13.00
CA SER A 37 -18.73 14.19 -14.00
C SER A 37 -20.15 14.68 -14.19
N HIS A 38 -20.61 14.73 -15.45
CA HIS A 38 -22.00 15.08 -15.78
C HIS A 38 -22.91 13.88 -15.87
N LYS A 39 -22.35 12.68 -15.82
CA LYS A 39 -23.09 11.40 -15.84
C LYS A 39 -22.59 10.54 -14.68
N MET A 40 -23.48 9.80 -14.07
CA MET A 40 -23.12 8.74 -13.14
C MET A 40 -22.59 7.54 -13.93
N GLY A 41 -21.32 7.19 -13.71
CA GLY A 41 -20.74 5.95 -14.25
C GLY A 41 -21.27 4.76 -13.44
N GLU A 42 -21.79 3.74 -14.13
CA GLU A 42 -22.16 2.46 -13.51
C GLU A 42 -21.05 1.44 -13.74
N VAL A 43 -20.60 0.81 -12.68
CA VAL A 43 -19.50 -0.18 -12.73
C VAL A 43 -19.90 -1.39 -13.61
N HIS A 44 -21.14 -1.81 -13.50
CA HIS A 44 -21.66 -2.96 -14.29
C HIS A 44 -21.74 -2.69 -15.79
N ASP A 45 -21.82 -1.42 -16.19
CA ASP A 45 -21.88 -1.03 -17.59
C ASP A 45 -20.49 -0.69 -18.17
N GLY A 46 -19.42 -0.83 -17.37
CA GLY A 46 -18.05 -0.46 -17.75
C GLY A 46 -17.88 1.04 -18.01
N ALA A 47 -18.76 1.87 -17.44
CA ALA A 47 -18.81 3.31 -17.67
C ALA A 47 -18.18 4.13 -16.52
N ALA A 48 -17.54 3.48 -15.56
CA ALA A 48 -16.89 4.14 -14.42
C ALA A 48 -15.67 4.96 -14.89
N VAL A 49 -15.63 6.22 -14.51
CA VAL A 49 -14.61 7.19 -14.95
C VAL A 49 -13.28 6.95 -14.25
N MET A 50 -13.31 6.46 -13.01
CA MET A 50 -12.10 6.19 -12.20
C MET A 50 -11.43 4.87 -12.57
N ASP A 51 -12.17 3.87 -13.03
CA ASP A 51 -11.63 2.61 -13.55
C ASP A 51 -11.26 2.81 -15.03
N TRP A 52 -10.12 3.40 -15.30
CA TRP A 52 -9.71 3.81 -16.64
C TRP A 52 -9.04 2.70 -17.46
N MET A 53 -8.59 1.62 -16.81
CA MET A 53 -8.02 0.46 -17.49
C MET A 53 -9.13 -0.48 -17.94
N GLU A 54 -9.04 -1.00 -19.18
CA GLU A 54 -9.97 -2.02 -19.67
C GLU A 54 -10.08 -3.23 -18.72
N GLN A 55 -8.96 -3.62 -18.11
CA GLN A 55 -8.89 -4.73 -17.14
C GLN A 55 -9.66 -4.44 -15.85
N GLU A 56 -9.65 -3.20 -15.37
CA GLU A 56 -10.45 -2.77 -14.22
C GLU A 56 -11.94 -2.88 -14.53
N GLN A 57 -12.34 -2.39 -15.70
CA GLN A 57 -13.72 -2.44 -16.16
C GLN A 57 -14.22 -3.87 -16.39
N GLU A 58 -13.41 -4.72 -17.03
CA GLU A 58 -13.75 -6.13 -17.29
C GLU A 58 -13.87 -6.97 -16.02
N ARG A 59 -13.02 -6.70 -15.01
CA ARG A 59 -12.94 -7.47 -13.77
C ARG A 59 -13.77 -6.88 -12.64
N GLY A 60 -14.18 -5.60 -12.75
CA GLY A 60 -14.90 -4.87 -11.71
C GLY A 60 -14.07 -4.60 -10.47
N ILE A 61 -12.73 -4.55 -10.59
CA ILE A 61 -11.80 -4.29 -9.49
C ILE A 61 -10.87 -3.14 -9.84
N THR A 62 -10.53 -2.30 -8.87
CA THR A 62 -9.50 -1.28 -9.03
C THR A 62 -8.12 -1.94 -8.91
N ILE A 63 -7.29 -1.75 -9.91
CA ILE A 63 -5.94 -2.29 -10.00
C ILE A 63 -4.91 -1.22 -9.65
N THR A 64 -5.09 -0.01 -10.21
CA THR A 64 -4.19 1.11 -10.00
C THR A 64 -4.89 2.26 -9.30
N SER A 65 -4.18 2.94 -8.40
CA SER A 65 -4.72 4.14 -7.76
C SER A 65 -4.92 5.26 -8.77
N ALA A 66 -6.08 5.91 -8.72
CA ALA A 66 -6.39 7.10 -9.50
C ALA A 66 -6.54 8.31 -8.59
N ALA A 67 -6.02 9.46 -9.01
CA ALA A 67 -6.12 10.71 -8.27
C ALA A 67 -7.01 11.69 -9.01
N THR A 68 -7.96 12.29 -8.32
CA THR A 68 -8.87 13.29 -8.89
C THR A 68 -9.05 14.45 -7.93
N THR A 69 -9.04 15.67 -8.48
CA THR A 69 -9.35 16.88 -7.73
C THR A 69 -10.80 17.27 -7.94
N CYS A 70 -11.52 17.55 -6.87
CA CYS A 70 -12.88 18.07 -6.90
C CYS A 70 -13.05 19.19 -5.86
N PHE A 71 -14.18 19.90 -5.96
CA PHE A 71 -14.48 21.02 -5.08
C PHE A 71 -15.85 20.82 -4.44
N TRP A 72 -15.95 21.12 -3.14
CA TRP A 72 -17.18 20.99 -2.41
C TRP A 72 -17.44 22.17 -1.48
N LYS A 73 -18.72 22.56 -1.37
CA LYS A 73 -19.19 23.69 -0.53
C LYS A 73 -20.18 23.27 0.54
N GLY A 74 -20.47 21.97 0.63
CA GLY A 74 -21.49 21.39 1.52
C GLY A 74 -22.83 21.18 0.83
N MET A 75 -23.65 20.33 1.44
CA MET A 75 -25.01 20.03 0.97
C MET A 75 -25.86 21.30 0.88
N ASP A 76 -25.74 22.19 1.88
CA ASP A 76 -26.44 23.47 1.99
C ASP A 76 -25.58 24.66 1.52
N LYS A 77 -24.43 24.40 0.90
CA LYS A 77 -23.43 25.43 0.56
C LYS A 77 -22.95 26.22 1.80
N GLN A 78 -22.97 25.58 2.95
CA GLN A 78 -22.61 26.15 4.25
C GLN A 78 -21.11 26.37 4.43
N PHE A 79 -20.27 25.74 3.60
CA PHE A 79 -18.83 25.92 3.64
C PHE A 79 -18.32 26.87 2.56
N PRO A 80 -17.23 27.57 2.82
CA PRO A 80 -16.42 28.09 1.74
C PRO A 80 -15.92 26.93 0.90
N GLU A 81 -15.59 27.20 -0.36
CA GLU A 81 -15.11 26.15 -1.27
C GLU A 81 -13.87 25.43 -0.72
N HIS A 82 -13.98 24.11 -0.56
CA HIS A 82 -12.89 23.22 -0.21
C HIS A 82 -12.41 22.47 -1.44
N ARG A 83 -11.10 22.30 -1.53
CA ARG A 83 -10.47 21.46 -2.54
C ARG A 83 -10.25 20.07 -1.96
N ILE A 84 -10.84 19.08 -2.57
CA ILE A 84 -10.73 17.68 -2.15
C ILE A 84 -9.97 16.92 -3.24
N ASN A 85 -8.81 16.39 -2.90
CA ASN A 85 -8.07 15.46 -3.74
C ASN A 85 -8.43 14.06 -3.27
N ILE A 86 -9.08 13.29 -4.13
CA ILE A 86 -9.47 11.92 -3.84
C ILE A 86 -8.48 11.00 -4.53
N ILE A 87 -7.93 10.06 -3.76
CA ILE A 87 -7.14 8.96 -4.29
C ILE A 87 -7.95 7.68 -4.09
N ASP A 88 -8.35 7.08 -5.20
CA ASP A 88 -8.99 5.78 -5.21
C ASP A 88 -7.94 4.67 -5.07
N THR A 89 -8.04 3.85 -4.01
CA THR A 89 -7.03 2.83 -3.70
C THR A 89 -7.55 1.43 -4.04
N PRO A 90 -6.72 0.53 -4.59
CA PRO A 90 -7.11 -0.86 -4.78
C PRO A 90 -7.53 -1.54 -3.47
N GLY A 91 -8.45 -2.48 -3.56
CA GLY A 91 -8.88 -3.29 -2.41
C GLY A 91 -8.30 -4.70 -2.38
N HIS A 92 -7.56 -5.12 -3.42
CA HIS A 92 -7.04 -6.48 -3.53
C HIS A 92 -5.62 -6.58 -2.95
N VAL A 93 -5.37 -7.67 -2.22
CA VAL A 93 -4.08 -7.90 -1.53
C VAL A 93 -2.88 -8.00 -2.47
N ASP A 94 -3.04 -8.44 -3.71
CA ASP A 94 -1.96 -8.48 -4.71
C ASP A 94 -1.48 -7.07 -5.10
N PHE A 95 -2.28 -6.03 -4.81
CA PHE A 95 -1.97 -4.63 -5.05
C PHE A 95 -1.67 -3.84 -3.77
N THR A 96 -1.21 -4.52 -2.74
CA THR A 96 -0.84 -3.94 -1.44
C THR A 96 0.06 -2.72 -1.59
N ILE A 97 0.97 -2.74 -2.57
CA ILE A 97 1.88 -1.64 -2.85
C ILE A 97 1.15 -0.36 -3.30
N GLU A 98 0.09 -0.49 -4.10
CA GLU A 98 -0.71 0.67 -4.51
C GLU A 98 -1.43 1.31 -3.31
N VAL A 99 -1.88 0.47 -2.37
CA VAL A 99 -2.48 0.93 -1.11
C VAL A 99 -1.43 1.66 -0.26
N GLU A 100 -0.26 1.08 -0.07
CA GLU A 100 0.83 1.69 0.71
C GLU A 100 1.30 3.02 0.12
N ARG A 101 1.48 3.09 -1.20
CA ARG A 101 1.81 4.35 -1.88
C ARG A 101 0.77 5.43 -1.62
N SER A 102 -0.50 5.06 -1.72
CA SER A 102 -1.60 5.99 -1.51
C SER A 102 -1.64 6.47 -0.07
N LEU A 103 -1.58 5.55 0.91
CA LEU A 103 -1.60 5.88 2.34
C LEU A 103 -0.43 6.77 2.76
N ARG A 104 0.72 6.65 2.11
CA ARG A 104 1.91 7.48 2.42
C ARG A 104 1.72 8.95 2.05
N VAL A 105 0.90 9.24 1.06
CA VAL A 105 0.68 10.61 0.55
C VAL A 105 -0.65 11.22 0.94
N LEU A 106 -1.52 10.45 1.59
CA LEU A 106 -2.81 10.91 2.09
C LEU A 106 -2.68 11.59 3.46
N ASP A 107 -3.56 12.53 3.71
CA ASP A 107 -3.71 13.14 5.03
C ASP A 107 -4.78 12.42 5.85
N GLY A 108 -5.81 11.89 5.20
CA GLY A 108 -6.88 11.13 5.82
C GLY A 108 -7.46 10.08 4.87
N ALA A 109 -8.29 9.19 5.39
CA ALA A 109 -8.94 8.15 4.60
C ALA A 109 -10.42 7.96 4.97
N CYS A 110 -11.22 7.59 3.97
CA CYS A 110 -12.58 7.12 4.15
C CYS A 110 -12.63 5.61 3.90
N ALA A 111 -12.88 4.83 4.95
CA ALA A 111 -13.04 3.39 4.86
C ALA A 111 -14.49 3.03 4.54
N VAL A 112 -14.71 2.43 3.38
CA VAL A 112 -16.03 2.00 2.92
C VAL A 112 -16.22 0.53 3.28
N PHE A 113 -17.23 0.24 4.10
CA PHE A 113 -17.62 -1.10 4.50
C PHE A 113 -18.94 -1.50 3.84
N CYS A 114 -19.12 -2.78 3.60
CA CYS A 114 -20.40 -3.33 3.15
C CYS A 114 -21.33 -3.56 4.34
N ALA A 115 -22.56 -3.03 4.31
CA ALA A 115 -23.55 -3.24 5.39
C ALA A 115 -23.95 -4.71 5.57
N VAL A 116 -23.74 -5.56 4.56
CA VAL A 116 -24.00 -7.00 4.59
C VAL A 116 -22.77 -7.79 5.01
N GLY A 117 -21.63 -7.64 4.32
CA GLY A 117 -20.38 -8.35 4.62
C GLY A 117 -19.70 -7.85 5.90
N GLY A 118 -19.83 -6.56 6.19
CA GLY A 118 -19.19 -5.94 7.35
C GLY A 118 -17.69 -5.78 7.19
N VAL A 119 -16.94 -6.11 8.25
CA VAL A 119 -15.49 -6.13 8.24
C VAL A 119 -15.02 -7.45 7.65
N GLU A 120 -14.45 -7.40 6.47
CA GLU A 120 -13.88 -8.54 5.78
C GLU A 120 -12.34 -8.60 5.96
N PRO A 121 -11.68 -9.73 5.66
CA PRO A 121 -10.24 -9.90 5.82
C PRO A 121 -9.40 -8.80 5.15
N GLN A 122 -9.78 -8.44 3.93
CA GLN A 122 -9.10 -7.35 3.21
C GLN A 122 -9.26 -6.00 3.91
N SER A 123 -10.40 -5.78 4.58
CA SER A 123 -10.59 -4.57 5.40
C SER A 123 -9.58 -4.50 6.54
N GLU A 124 -9.27 -5.64 7.19
CA GLU A 124 -8.28 -5.72 8.27
C GLU A 124 -6.88 -5.37 7.77
N THR A 125 -6.51 -5.89 6.58
CA THR A 125 -5.19 -5.62 5.98
C THR A 125 -5.01 -4.14 5.67
N VAL A 126 -5.98 -3.54 4.96
CA VAL A 126 -5.92 -2.11 4.63
C VAL A 126 -5.96 -1.24 5.89
N TRP A 127 -6.73 -1.66 6.91
CA TRP A 127 -6.80 -0.98 8.19
C TRP A 127 -5.48 -1.01 8.94
N ARG A 128 -4.79 -2.15 8.96
CA ARG A 128 -3.47 -2.31 9.57
C ARG A 128 -2.42 -1.45 8.87
N GLN A 129 -2.46 -1.36 7.54
CA GLN A 129 -1.59 -0.46 6.78
C GLN A 129 -1.86 1.01 7.12
N ALA A 130 -3.13 1.41 7.22
CA ALA A 130 -3.48 2.75 7.65
C ALA A 130 -3.02 3.05 9.09
N ASN A 131 -3.01 2.05 10.00
CA ASN A 131 -2.41 2.18 11.33
C ASN A 131 -0.89 2.39 11.26
N LYS A 132 -0.19 1.66 10.39
CA LYS A 132 1.27 1.82 10.18
C LYS A 132 1.63 3.27 9.85
N TYR A 133 0.85 3.91 9.00
CA TYR A 133 1.07 5.30 8.59
C TYR A 133 0.31 6.33 9.43
N GLN A 134 -0.36 5.90 10.49
CA GLN A 134 -1.15 6.76 11.41
C GLN A 134 -2.12 7.70 10.69
N VAL A 135 -2.74 7.23 9.62
CA VAL A 135 -3.69 8.01 8.82
C VAL A 135 -5.02 8.12 9.55
N PRO A 136 -5.49 9.35 9.87
CA PRO A 136 -6.84 9.58 10.42
C PRO A 136 -7.93 9.06 9.49
N ARG A 137 -8.97 8.47 10.06
CA ARG A 137 -10.01 7.76 9.29
C ARG A 137 -11.41 8.12 9.71
N MET A 138 -12.30 8.09 8.73
CA MET A 138 -13.74 7.98 8.92
C MET A 138 -14.23 6.70 8.23
N ALA A 139 -15.41 6.23 8.59
CA ALA A 139 -16.04 5.06 7.99
C ALA A 139 -17.37 5.40 7.34
N PHE A 140 -17.63 4.77 6.20
CA PHE A 140 -18.90 4.84 5.50
C PHE A 140 -19.44 3.43 5.25
N VAL A 141 -20.51 3.08 5.95
CA VAL A 141 -21.18 1.79 5.80
C VAL A 141 -22.16 1.88 4.64
N ASN A 142 -21.73 1.33 3.50
CA ASN A 142 -22.41 1.37 2.21
C ASN A 142 -23.32 0.15 2.00
N LYS A 143 -24.16 0.20 0.99
CA LYS A 143 -25.08 -0.88 0.61
C LYS A 143 -26.17 -1.16 1.65
N MET A 144 -26.65 -0.13 2.32
CA MET A 144 -27.77 -0.25 3.28
C MET A 144 -29.08 -0.73 2.63
N ASP A 145 -29.17 -0.68 1.30
CA ASP A 145 -30.30 -1.15 0.48
C ASP A 145 -30.28 -2.66 0.20
N ARG A 146 -29.22 -3.38 0.56
CA ARG A 146 -29.09 -4.81 0.28
C ARG A 146 -29.71 -5.67 1.37
N ALA A 147 -30.25 -6.84 0.98
CA ALA A 147 -30.78 -7.83 1.91
C ALA A 147 -29.71 -8.27 2.92
N GLY A 148 -30.02 -8.28 4.20
CA GLY A 148 -29.10 -8.56 5.30
C GLY A 148 -28.27 -7.37 5.77
N ALA A 149 -28.51 -6.15 5.28
CA ALA A 149 -27.82 -4.95 5.72
C ALA A 149 -28.10 -4.63 7.20
N ASN A 150 -27.03 -4.40 7.97
CA ASN A 150 -27.13 -4.04 9.38
C ASN A 150 -26.00 -3.13 9.81
N PHE A 151 -26.28 -1.85 10.00
CA PHE A 151 -25.30 -0.82 10.35
C PHE A 151 -24.62 -1.08 11.71
N LEU A 152 -25.40 -1.32 12.76
CA LEU A 152 -24.86 -1.48 14.11
C LEU A 152 -24.01 -2.75 14.27
N ARG A 153 -24.33 -3.79 13.51
CA ARG A 153 -23.47 -4.99 13.43
C ARG A 153 -22.10 -4.64 12.87
N VAL A 154 -22.03 -3.84 11.81
CA VAL A 154 -20.74 -3.41 11.23
C VAL A 154 -19.97 -2.54 12.22
N VAL A 155 -20.63 -1.61 12.92
CA VAL A 155 -20.04 -0.80 13.99
C VAL A 155 -19.40 -1.71 15.05
N LYS A 156 -20.12 -2.73 15.50
CA LYS A 156 -19.59 -3.71 16.47
C LYS A 156 -18.41 -4.49 15.92
N GLN A 157 -18.47 -4.95 14.67
CA GLN A 157 -17.34 -5.64 14.03
C GLN A 157 -16.10 -4.75 13.89
N MET A 158 -16.25 -3.45 13.68
CA MET A 158 -15.11 -2.52 13.68
C MET A 158 -14.44 -2.47 15.05
N GLN A 159 -15.20 -2.55 16.15
CA GLN A 159 -14.65 -2.64 17.51
C GLN A 159 -13.92 -3.96 17.71
N ASP A 160 -14.60 -5.07 17.44
CA ASP A 160 -14.16 -6.42 17.80
C ASP A 160 -12.97 -6.89 16.92
N ARG A 161 -12.96 -6.57 15.62
CA ARG A 161 -11.98 -7.08 14.65
C ARG A 161 -10.88 -6.08 14.29
N LEU A 162 -11.18 -4.79 14.27
CA LEU A 162 -10.20 -3.76 13.91
C LEU A 162 -9.59 -3.08 15.13
N GLY A 163 -10.12 -3.33 16.34
CA GLY A 163 -9.72 -2.60 17.54
C GLY A 163 -10.03 -1.11 17.45
N ALA A 164 -10.94 -0.72 16.56
CA ALA A 164 -11.32 0.67 16.34
C ALA A 164 -12.31 1.14 17.39
N ARG A 165 -12.43 2.46 17.56
CA ARG A 165 -13.48 3.10 18.36
C ARG A 165 -14.43 3.88 17.43
N PRO A 166 -15.36 3.20 16.74
CA PRO A 166 -16.30 3.86 15.85
C PRO A 166 -17.29 4.70 16.65
N VAL A 167 -17.57 5.88 16.15
CA VAL A 167 -18.56 6.80 16.70
C VAL A 167 -19.63 7.06 15.63
N PRO A 168 -20.80 6.43 15.70
CA PRO A 168 -21.88 6.68 14.79
C PRO A 168 -22.33 8.14 14.84
N LEU A 169 -22.28 8.82 13.69
CA LEU A 169 -22.81 10.18 13.51
C LEU A 169 -24.23 10.17 12.98
N GLN A 170 -24.66 9.03 12.48
CA GLN A 170 -25.96 8.82 11.85
C GLN A 170 -26.52 7.46 12.25
N LEU A 171 -27.84 7.36 12.23
CA LEU A 171 -28.53 6.08 12.25
C LEU A 171 -29.34 5.91 10.97
N PRO A 172 -29.40 4.71 10.36
CA PRO A 172 -30.19 4.47 9.16
C PRO A 172 -31.70 4.48 9.49
N ILE A 173 -32.50 5.06 8.60
CA ILE A 173 -33.95 4.99 8.64
C ILE A 173 -34.38 3.82 7.76
N GLY A 174 -34.70 2.71 8.41
CA GLY A 174 -34.94 1.43 7.74
C GLY A 174 -33.67 0.75 7.30
N ALA A 175 -33.80 -0.42 6.71
CA ALA A 175 -32.72 -1.20 6.12
C ALA A 175 -33.27 -1.99 4.92
N GLU A 176 -32.38 -2.53 4.09
CA GLU A 176 -32.74 -3.30 2.91
C GLU A 176 -33.62 -2.48 1.94
N GLU A 177 -34.69 -3.06 1.41
CA GLU A 177 -35.63 -2.37 0.52
C GLU A 177 -36.31 -1.16 1.20
N ASN A 178 -36.35 -1.14 2.53
CA ASN A 178 -36.96 -0.07 3.33
C ASN A 178 -35.97 1.03 3.73
N PHE A 179 -34.73 0.99 3.25
CA PHE A 179 -33.75 2.05 3.51
C PHE A 179 -34.16 3.36 2.83
N LYS A 180 -34.63 4.33 3.61
CA LYS A 180 -35.19 5.59 3.11
C LYS A 180 -34.26 6.78 3.26
N GLY A 181 -33.44 6.81 4.31
CA GLY A 181 -32.59 7.93 4.64
C GLY A 181 -31.80 7.67 5.92
N VAL A 182 -31.34 8.73 6.56
CA VAL A 182 -30.57 8.67 7.80
C VAL A 182 -31.06 9.70 8.80
N VAL A 183 -30.82 9.46 10.07
CA VAL A 183 -30.96 10.48 11.14
C VAL A 183 -29.56 11.02 11.42
N ASP A 184 -29.38 12.33 11.27
CA ASP A 184 -28.17 13.05 11.71
C ASP A 184 -28.26 13.25 13.24
N LEU A 185 -27.39 12.57 13.99
CA LEU A 185 -27.36 12.62 15.45
C LEU A 185 -26.79 13.93 16.02
N ILE A 186 -26.07 14.71 15.22
CA ILE A 186 -25.59 16.03 15.65
C ILE A 186 -26.75 17.04 15.65
N ARG A 187 -27.50 17.10 14.56
CA ARG A 187 -28.62 18.03 14.35
C ARG A 187 -29.95 17.49 14.86
N MET A 188 -30.02 16.20 15.14
CA MET A 188 -31.25 15.48 15.51
C MET A 188 -32.39 15.71 14.49
N LYS A 189 -32.06 15.50 13.23
CA LYS A 189 -32.97 15.60 12.10
C LYS A 189 -32.87 14.38 11.19
N ALA A 190 -33.98 13.97 10.62
CA ALA A 190 -34.05 12.92 9.62
C ALA A 190 -33.82 13.52 8.22
N ILE A 191 -32.96 12.93 7.43
CA ILE A 191 -32.58 13.34 6.07
C ILE A 191 -33.08 12.31 5.07
N PHE A 192 -33.84 12.76 4.07
CA PHE A 192 -34.38 11.94 2.99
C PHE A 192 -33.96 12.53 1.65
N TRP A 193 -33.17 11.78 0.87
CA TRP A 193 -32.77 12.20 -0.47
C TRP A 193 -33.86 11.91 -1.48
N ASN A 194 -34.04 12.83 -2.43
CA ASN A 194 -35.02 12.70 -3.49
C ASN A 194 -34.51 11.73 -4.58
N GLU A 195 -35.27 10.68 -4.84
CA GLU A 195 -34.88 9.67 -5.86
C GLU A 195 -35.11 10.18 -7.29
N GLU A 196 -36.05 11.11 -7.50
CA GLU A 196 -36.38 11.61 -8.85
C GLU A 196 -35.25 12.43 -9.48
N ASP A 197 -34.44 13.10 -8.65
CA ASP A 197 -33.30 13.88 -9.10
C ASP A 197 -31.93 13.23 -8.80
N MET A 198 -31.92 11.94 -8.60
CA MET A 198 -30.73 11.15 -8.28
C MET A 198 -30.05 11.62 -6.96
N GLY A 199 -30.82 12.03 -5.99
CA GLY A 199 -30.34 12.45 -4.68
C GLY A 199 -29.67 13.81 -4.63
N VAL A 200 -29.83 14.65 -5.67
CA VAL A 200 -29.28 16.02 -5.69
C VAL A 200 -29.94 16.89 -4.63
N THR A 201 -31.25 16.76 -4.46
CA THR A 201 -32.00 17.42 -3.41
C THR A 201 -32.37 16.48 -2.28
N TYR A 202 -32.62 17.03 -1.11
CA TYR A 202 -33.04 16.28 0.06
C TYR A 202 -34.03 17.08 0.90
N GLU A 203 -34.73 16.38 1.78
CA GLU A 203 -35.68 16.96 2.74
C GLU A 203 -35.21 16.64 4.16
N GLU A 204 -35.33 17.64 5.03
CA GLU A 204 -35.17 17.44 6.47
C GLU A 204 -36.56 17.29 7.12
N ARG A 205 -36.68 16.29 7.96
CA ARG A 205 -37.90 15.99 8.70
C ARG A 205 -37.60 15.73 10.18
N ASP A 206 -38.58 15.71 11.00
CA ASP A 206 -38.42 15.24 12.38
C ASP A 206 -38.12 13.74 12.41
N ILE A 207 -37.41 13.33 13.47
CA ILE A 207 -37.04 11.93 13.67
C ILE A 207 -38.32 11.07 13.76
N PRO A 208 -38.39 9.91 13.07
CA PRO A 208 -39.50 8.96 13.24
C PRO A 208 -39.71 8.60 14.72
N ALA A 209 -40.95 8.56 15.15
CA ALA A 209 -41.30 8.39 16.57
C ALA A 209 -40.72 7.09 17.19
N ASP A 210 -40.61 6.04 16.40
CA ASP A 210 -40.03 4.74 16.77
C ASP A 210 -38.51 4.74 16.89
N MET A 211 -37.82 5.78 16.42
CA MET A 211 -36.36 5.91 16.46
C MET A 211 -35.88 6.91 17.52
N VAL A 212 -36.75 7.70 18.13
CA VAL A 212 -36.34 8.80 19.02
C VAL A 212 -35.48 8.30 20.18
N ASP A 213 -35.86 7.22 20.83
CA ASP A 213 -35.12 6.67 21.98
C ASP A 213 -33.73 6.17 21.56
N ALA A 214 -33.64 5.42 20.48
CA ALA A 214 -32.35 4.96 19.93
C ALA A 214 -31.45 6.13 19.48
N CYS A 215 -32.03 7.15 18.86
CA CYS A 215 -31.29 8.34 18.46
C CYS A 215 -30.75 9.10 19.67
N ASN A 216 -31.51 9.23 20.75
CA ASN A 216 -31.06 9.88 21.99
C ASN A 216 -29.90 9.08 22.63
N GLU A 217 -30.01 7.77 22.72
CA GLU A 217 -28.96 6.90 23.26
C GLU A 217 -27.65 7.05 22.46
N TRP A 218 -27.72 6.93 21.15
CA TRP A 218 -26.54 7.06 20.31
C TRP A 218 -25.98 8.48 20.25
N ARG A 219 -26.84 9.50 20.37
CA ARG A 219 -26.38 10.89 20.52
C ARG A 219 -25.61 11.06 21.81
N GLU A 220 -26.06 10.49 22.92
CA GLU A 220 -25.34 10.56 24.20
C GLU A 220 -23.92 9.96 24.07
N HIS A 221 -23.79 8.77 23.49
CA HIS A 221 -22.47 8.15 23.21
C HIS A 221 -21.58 9.04 22.33
N MET A 222 -22.14 9.67 21.32
CA MET A 222 -21.40 10.58 20.45
C MET A 222 -20.95 11.85 21.19
N VAL A 223 -21.83 12.44 22.00
CA VAL A 223 -21.52 13.64 22.80
C VAL A 223 -20.46 13.33 23.85
N GLU A 224 -20.54 12.19 24.52
CA GLU A 224 -19.50 11.70 25.44
C GLU A 224 -18.14 11.58 24.73
N ALA A 225 -18.13 10.94 23.55
CA ALA A 225 -16.92 10.83 22.74
C ALA A 225 -16.33 12.19 22.34
N ALA A 226 -17.17 13.19 22.05
CA ALA A 226 -16.74 14.55 21.77
C ALA A 226 -16.18 15.26 23.02
N ALA A 227 -16.86 15.08 24.16
CA ALA A 227 -16.49 15.71 25.43
C ALA A 227 -15.11 15.25 25.93
N GLU A 228 -14.73 14.00 25.72
CA GLU A 228 -13.40 13.47 26.08
C GLU A 228 -12.21 14.12 25.32
N SER A 229 -12.48 15.02 24.38
CA SER A 229 -11.42 15.66 23.57
C SER A 229 -10.62 16.74 24.30
N SER A 230 -11.18 17.36 25.33
CA SER A 230 -10.53 18.42 26.10
C SER A 230 -11.15 18.55 27.49
N ASP A 231 -10.38 19.07 28.44
CA ASP A 231 -10.84 19.33 29.80
C ASP A 231 -12.04 20.27 29.81
N GLU A 232 -12.04 21.31 28.96
CA GLU A 232 -13.16 22.26 28.86
C GLU A 232 -14.48 21.59 28.46
N LEU A 233 -14.45 20.71 27.45
CA LEU A 233 -15.65 20.01 26.99
C LEU A 233 -16.09 18.93 27.99
N SER A 234 -15.13 18.28 28.66
CA SER A 234 -15.40 17.33 29.74
C SER A 234 -16.08 17.99 30.92
N GLU A 235 -15.61 19.16 31.36
CA GLU A 235 -16.23 19.93 32.44
C GLU A 235 -17.66 20.34 32.09
N LYS A 236 -17.89 20.90 30.89
CA LYS A 236 -19.24 21.24 30.41
C LYS A 236 -20.17 20.05 30.47
N TYR A 237 -19.71 18.89 29.97
CA TYR A 237 -20.50 17.66 29.96
C TYR A 237 -20.86 17.17 31.38
N LEU A 238 -19.87 17.14 32.29
CA LEU A 238 -20.06 16.71 33.67
C LEU A 238 -20.96 17.66 34.48
N GLU A 239 -20.93 18.94 34.19
CA GLU A 239 -21.83 19.95 34.78
C GLU A 239 -23.25 19.90 34.20
N GLY A 240 -23.50 19.05 33.20
CA GLY A 240 -24.80 18.93 32.54
C GLY A 240 -25.13 20.11 31.60
N ILE A 241 -24.10 20.84 31.18
CA ILE A 241 -24.24 21.88 30.17
C ILE A 241 -24.28 21.22 28.78
N GLU A 242 -25.34 21.50 28.03
CA GLU A 242 -25.49 20.95 26.69
C GLU A 242 -24.38 21.48 25.75
N LEU A 243 -23.65 20.55 25.11
CA LEU A 243 -22.66 20.89 24.11
C LEU A 243 -23.34 21.37 22.82
N THR A 244 -22.88 22.46 22.27
CA THR A 244 -23.34 22.96 20.97
C THR A 244 -22.90 22.03 19.83
N GLU A 245 -23.56 22.12 18.67
CA GLU A 245 -23.14 21.39 17.47
C GLU A 245 -21.66 21.66 17.13
N ASP A 246 -21.20 22.89 17.31
CA ASP A 246 -19.83 23.31 17.04
C ASP A 246 -18.85 22.66 18.05
N ASP A 247 -19.19 22.62 19.33
CA ASP A 247 -18.43 21.91 20.37
C ASP A 247 -18.28 20.42 20.04
N ILE A 248 -19.40 19.78 19.65
CA ILE A 248 -19.41 18.37 19.28
C ILE A 248 -18.51 18.12 18.06
N ARG A 249 -18.66 18.92 17.01
CA ARG A 249 -17.85 18.79 15.78
C ARG A 249 -16.37 19.01 16.04
N LYS A 250 -16.00 20.01 16.83
CA LYS A 250 -14.61 20.29 17.24
C LYS A 250 -14.03 19.13 18.04
N GLY A 251 -14.77 18.62 19.02
CA GLY A 251 -14.34 17.50 19.84
C GLY A 251 -14.12 16.23 19.02
N LEU A 252 -15.09 15.87 18.19
CA LEU A 252 -14.97 14.72 17.30
C LEU A 252 -13.80 14.87 16.31
N ARG A 253 -13.61 16.07 15.73
CA ARG A 253 -12.48 16.34 14.84
C ARG A 253 -11.15 16.14 15.56
N ALA A 254 -10.96 16.74 16.73
CA ALA A 254 -9.72 16.63 17.49
C ALA A 254 -9.34 15.17 17.75
N ARG A 255 -10.28 14.35 18.17
CA ARG A 255 -10.05 12.93 18.44
C ARG A 255 -9.87 12.08 17.17
N THR A 256 -10.52 12.46 16.08
CA THR A 256 -10.31 11.81 14.78
C THR A 256 -8.89 12.07 14.28
N LEU A 257 -8.41 13.31 14.38
CA LEU A 257 -7.03 13.66 13.99
C LEU A 257 -5.98 12.98 14.86
N ALA A 258 -6.30 12.72 16.12
CA ALA A 258 -5.47 11.95 17.06
C ALA A 258 -5.53 10.42 16.83
N ASN A 259 -6.31 9.93 15.87
CA ASN A 259 -6.58 8.50 15.63
C ASN A 259 -7.23 7.76 16.80
N GLU A 260 -7.94 8.45 17.68
CA GLU A 260 -8.61 7.86 18.84
C GLU A 260 -10.00 7.32 18.52
N ILE A 261 -10.70 7.97 17.61
CA ILE A 261 -12.06 7.60 17.19
C ILE A 261 -12.20 7.56 15.67
N VAL A 262 -13.23 6.90 15.20
CA VAL A 262 -13.59 6.80 13.78
C VAL A 262 -15.02 7.27 13.59
N PRO A 263 -15.25 8.51 13.10
CA PRO A 263 -16.59 8.97 12.73
C PRO A 263 -17.21 8.01 11.71
N THR A 264 -18.41 7.51 12.00
CA THR A 264 -19.04 6.45 11.20
C THR A 264 -20.38 6.90 10.66
N LEU A 265 -20.53 6.83 9.36
CA LEU A 265 -21.74 7.18 8.61
C LEU A 265 -22.30 5.96 7.89
N CYS A 266 -23.51 6.08 7.36
CA CYS A 266 -24.12 5.03 6.55
C CYS A 266 -24.84 5.59 5.33
N GLY A 267 -25.05 4.71 4.34
CA GLY A 267 -25.75 5.08 3.14
C GLY A 267 -25.83 3.96 2.10
N SER A 268 -26.30 4.34 0.92
CA SER A 268 -26.27 3.51 -0.28
C SER A 268 -25.84 4.36 -1.46
N ALA A 269 -24.60 4.22 -1.89
CA ALA A 269 -24.08 4.92 -3.06
C ALA A 269 -24.89 4.56 -4.32
N PHE A 270 -25.28 3.29 -4.46
CA PHE A 270 -26.09 2.83 -5.59
C PHE A 270 -27.47 3.51 -5.64
N LYS A 271 -28.10 3.72 -4.48
CA LYS A 271 -29.39 4.42 -4.35
C LYS A 271 -29.25 5.93 -4.19
N ASN A 272 -28.04 6.48 -4.33
CA ASN A 272 -27.76 7.91 -4.25
C ASN A 272 -28.13 8.54 -2.88
N LYS A 273 -27.95 7.81 -1.78
CA LYS A 273 -28.29 8.21 -0.42
C LYS A 273 -27.05 8.22 0.47
N GLY A 274 -26.77 9.35 1.11
CA GLY A 274 -25.72 9.48 2.13
C GLY A 274 -24.35 9.94 1.65
N VAL A 275 -24.05 9.94 0.36
CA VAL A 275 -22.72 10.31 -0.15
C VAL A 275 -22.41 11.80 0.03
N GLN A 276 -23.37 12.68 -0.12
CA GLN A 276 -23.19 14.11 0.14
C GLN A 276 -22.91 14.39 1.62
N ALA A 277 -23.60 13.70 2.52
CA ALA A 277 -23.31 13.78 3.96
C ALA A 277 -21.89 13.27 4.28
N MET A 278 -21.42 12.26 3.57
CA MET A 278 -20.03 11.79 3.65
C MET A 278 -19.05 12.88 3.20
N LEU A 279 -19.33 13.62 2.12
CA LEU A 279 -18.52 14.75 1.67
C LEU A 279 -18.45 15.87 2.72
N ASP A 280 -19.57 16.19 3.37
CA ASP A 280 -19.59 17.15 4.47
C ASP A 280 -18.76 16.65 5.66
N ALA A 281 -18.84 15.37 5.99
CA ALA A 281 -18.04 14.75 7.03
C ALA A 281 -16.52 14.78 6.71
N ILE A 282 -16.14 14.62 5.44
CA ILE A 282 -14.73 14.80 5.01
C ILE A 282 -14.25 16.21 5.35
N ILE A 283 -15.05 17.23 5.11
CA ILE A 283 -14.68 18.62 5.45
C ILE A 283 -14.59 18.79 6.96
N PHE A 284 -15.55 18.26 7.73
CA PHE A 284 -15.59 18.44 9.18
C PHE A 284 -14.48 17.69 9.91
N TYR A 285 -14.19 16.44 9.54
CA TYR A 285 -13.40 15.53 10.37
C TYR A 285 -12.06 15.12 9.79
N MET A 286 -11.88 15.19 8.47
CA MET A 286 -10.60 14.82 7.87
C MET A 286 -9.59 15.98 7.92
N PRO A 287 -8.30 15.67 8.08
CA PRO A 287 -7.27 16.69 8.21
C PRO A 287 -7.05 17.49 6.92
N ALA A 288 -6.65 18.74 7.11
CA ALA A 288 -5.94 19.50 6.09
C ALA A 288 -4.42 19.17 6.15
N PRO A 289 -3.64 19.50 5.12
CA PRO A 289 -2.19 19.31 5.16
C PRO A 289 -1.48 19.94 6.35
N VAL A 290 -2.05 21.01 6.92
CA VAL A 290 -1.52 21.69 8.12
C VAL A 290 -1.87 21.00 9.45
N ASP A 291 -2.80 20.10 9.44
CA ASP A 291 -3.24 19.36 10.65
C ASP A 291 -2.44 18.07 10.88
N VAL A 292 -1.67 17.63 9.88
CA VAL A 292 -0.84 16.41 9.97
C VAL A 292 0.59 16.76 10.38
N PRO A 293 1.33 15.83 10.99
CA PRO A 293 2.73 16.06 11.32
C PRO A 293 3.56 16.48 10.11
N SER A 294 4.55 17.35 10.34
CA SER A 294 5.52 17.77 9.32
C SER A 294 6.25 16.55 8.74
N ILE A 295 6.54 16.60 7.44
CA ILE A 295 7.28 15.50 6.81
C ILE A 295 8.74 15.50 7.27
N ARG A 296 9.23 14.34 7.67
CA ARG A 296 10.62 14.13 8.10
C ARG A 296 11.49 13.67 6.94
N GLY A 297 12.77 13.93 7.08
CA GLY A 297 13.80 13.50 6.14
C GLY A 297 15.19 13.78 6.69
N HIS A 298 16.19 13.57 5.87
CA HIS A 298 17.60 13.77 6.20
C HIS A 298 18.23 14.79 5.27
N LEU A 299 19.07 15.65 5.81
CA LEU A 299 19.86 16.58 5.01
C LEU A 299 20.98 15.82 4.29
N ASP A 300 21.46 16.41 3.19
CA ASP A 300 22.62 15.91 2.42
C ASP A 300 23.92 16.33 3.10
N ASP A 301 24.15 15.82 4.31
CA ASP A 301 25.38 16.03 5.07
C ASP A 301 25.95 14.68 5.53
N ALA A 302 27.23 14.68 5.94
CA ALA A 302 27.93 13.46 6.36
C ALA A 302 27.32 12.81 7.64
N ALA A 303 26.47 13.52 8.36
CA ALA A 303 25.83 13.06 9.58
C ALA A 303 24.38 12.60 9.33
N GLU A 304 23.87 12.74 8.09
CA GLU A 304 22.46 12.49 7.75
C GLU A 304 21.50 13.14 8.77
N THR A 305 21.73 14.44 9.04
CA THR A 305 21.00 15.17 10.05
C THR A 305 19.50 15.17 9.78
N GLU A 306 18.71 14.73 10.76
CA GLU A 306 17.25 14.77 10.65
C GLU A 306 16.75 16.19 10.48
N ALA A 307 15.80 16.37 9.58
CA ALA A 307 15.18 17.65 9.28
C ALA A 307 13.70 17.45 8.95
N GLU A 308 12.94 18.50 9.12
CA GLU A 308 11.50 18.52 8.80
C GLU A 308 11.19 19.59 7.76
N ARG A 309 10.08 19.38 7.03
CA ARG A 309 9.48 20.40 6.17
C ARG A 309 8.02 20.59 6.58
N HIS A 310 7.66 21.84 6.80
CA HIS A 310 6.30 22.22 7.16
C HIS A 310 5.47 22.50 5.90
N PRO A 311 4.16 22.30 5.93
CA PRO A 311 3.29 22.54 4.78
C PRO A 311 3.05 24.05 4.55
N SER A 312 4.09 24.74 4.08
CA SER A 312 4.10 26.17 3.81
C SER A 312 4.66 26.46 2.42
N ASP A 313 4.09 27.43 1.72
CA ASP A 313 4.58 27.91 0.43
C ASP A 313 5.91 28.67 0.54
N GLU A 314 6.26 29.14 1.74
CA GLU A 314 7.49 29.91 2.02
C GLU A 314 8.70 29.03 2.27
N GLU A 315 8.47 27.75 2.59
CA GLU A 315 9.55 26.79 2.80
C GLU A 315 10.18 26.33 1.47
N PRO A 316 11.41 25.81 1.50
CA PRO A 316 12.03 25.21 0.33
C PRO A 316 11.18 24.07 -0.23
N PHE A 317 11.09 23.98 -1.55
CA PHE A 317 10.33 22.92 -2.21
C PHE A 317 10.84 21.53 -1.82
N ALA A 318 9.90 20.67 -1.41
CA ALA A 318 10.12 19.26 -1.21
C ALA A 318 8.86 18.46 -1.56
N SER A 319 9.03 17.38 -2.30
CA SER A 319 7.96 16.52 -2.76
C SER A 319 8.40 15.06 -2.82
N LEU A 320 7.43 14.17 -2.82
CA LEU A 320 7.63 12.73 -2.96
C LEU A 320 6.94 12.24 -4.22
N ALA A 321 7.70 11.59 -5.11
CA ALA A 321 7.17 10.88 -6.26
C ALA A 321 6.60 9.54 -5.79
N PHE A 322 5.28 9.39 -5.81
CA PHE A 322 4.62 8.21 -5.25
C PHE A 322 4.09 7.23 -6.30
N LYS A 323 3.96 7.68 -7.55
CA LYS A 323 3.49 6.83 -8.64
C LYS A 323 4.09 7.27 -9.97
N ILE A 324 4.45 6.31 -10.79
CA ILE A 324 4.84 6.52 -12.19
C ILE A 324 3.84 5.77 -13.06
N ALA A 325 3.37 6.42 -14.12
CA ALA A 325 2.52 5.81 -15.13
C ALA A 325 3.05 6.12 -16.51
N THR A 326 2.90 5.19 -17.43
CA THR A 326 3.22 5.40 -18.84
C THR A 326 1.96 5.77 -19.60
N ASP A 327 1.98 6.95 -20.23
CA ASP A 327 0.89 7.44 -21.04
C ASP A 327 1.25 7.39 -22.53
N PRO A 328 0.35 6.91 -23.40
CA PRO A 328 0.64 6.76 -24.84
C PRO A 328 0.94 8.10 -25.55
N PHE A 329 0.43 9.23 -25.03
CA PHE A 329 0.49 10.53 -25.70
C PHE A 329 1.58 11.44 -25.13
N VAL A 330 1.79 11.40 -23.81
CA VAL A 330 2.73 12.31 -23.13
C VAL A 330 3.97 11.61 -22.57
N GLY A 331 4.03 10.28 -22.66
CA GLY A 331 5.14 9.48 -22.13
C GLY A 331 5.02 9.25 -20.63
N ASN A 332 6.13 9.30 -19.91
CA ASN A 332 6.12 9.04 -18.46
C ASN A 332 5.48 10.21 -17.70
N LEU A 333 4.49 9.86 -16.89
CA LEU A 333 3.85 10.71 -15.89
C LEU A 333 4.38 10.35 -14.52
N THR A 334 4.95 11.31 -13.81
CA THR A 334 5.38 11.16 -12.42
C THR A 334 4.39 11.87 -11.51
N PHE A 335 3.61 11.11 -10.77
CA PHE A 335 2.71 11.65 -9.75
C PHE A 335 3.49 11.97 -8.49
N PHE A 336 3.33 13.17 -7.97
CA PHE A 336 4.03 13.61 -6.78
C PHE A 336 3.13 14.41 -5.85
N ARG A 337 3.42 14.29 -4.54
CA ARG A 337 2.83 15.11 -3.50
C ARG A 337 3.82 16.19 -3.08
N VAL A 338 3.37 17.44 -3.07
CA VAL A 338 4.14 18.58 -2.56
C VAL A 338 3.92 18.70 -1.06
N TYR A 339 5.00 18.57 -0.27
CA TYR A 339 4.94 18.75 1.18
C TYR A 339 5.29 20.18 1.59
N SER A 340 6.17 20.86 0.87
CA SER A 340 6.56 22.24 1.16
C SER A 340 6.94 22.99 -0.11
N GLY A 341 6.84 24.30 -0.04
CA GLY A 341 7.27 25.22 -1.10
C GLY A 341 6.35 25.27 -2.31
N VAL A 342 6.87 25.90 -3.35
CA VAL A 342 6.21 26.11 -4.64
C VAL A 342 7.11 25.61 -5.76
N LEU A 343 6.53 24.97 -6.76
CA LEU A 343 7.21 24.49 -7.96
C LEU A 343 6.47 25.01 -9.20
N CYS A 344 7.21 25.60 -10.12
CA CYS A 344 6.68 26.06 -11.39
C CYS A 344 7.08 25.15 -12.56
N SER A 345 6.26 25.14 -13.59
CA SER A 345 6.61 24.46 -14.85
C SER A 345 7.90 25.07 -15.42
N GLY A 346 8.85 24.23 -15.81
CA GLY A 346 10.16 24.63 -16.29
C GLY A 346 11.25 24.72 -15.23
N ASP A 347 10.91 24.64 -13.95
CA ASP A 347 11.88 24.64 -12.85
C ASP A 347 12.78 23.40 -12.86
N THR A 348 13.93 23.54 -12.21
CA THR A 348 14.85 22.43 -11.97
C THR A 348 14.72 21.96 -10.52
N VAL A 349 14.54 20.66 -10.34
CA VAL A 349 14.53 19.99 -9.03
C VAL A 349 15.74 19.08 -8.90
N TYR A 350 16.09 18.74 -7.68
CA TYR A 350 17.13 17.78 -7.36
C TYR A 350 16.52 16.49 -6.84
N ASN A 351 16.98 15.36 -7.35
CA ASN A 351 16.67 14.04 -6.86
C ASN A 351 17.85 13.52 -6.03
N PRO A 352 17.82 13.62 -4.69
CA PRO A 352 18.94 13.21 -3.84
C PRO A 352 19.18 11.70 -3.85
N VAL A 353 18.15 10.91 -4.11
CA VAL A 353 18.27 9.44 -4.19
C VAL A 353 19.10 9.00 -5.39
N LYS A 354 18.99 9.72 -6.50
CA LYS A 354 19.75 9.45 -7.75
C LYS A 354 20.97 10.34 -7.91
N GLY A 355 21.14 11.37 -7.07
CA GLY A 355 22.21 12.36 -7.19
C GLY A 355 22.13 13.21 -8.46
N LYS A 356 20.92 13.46 -8.98
CA LYS A 356 20.72 14.12 -10.29
C LYS A 356 19.77 15.29 -10.22
N LYS A 357 20.04 16.29 -11.06
CA LYS A 357 19.09 17.38 -11.35
C LYS A 357 18.15 16.97 -12.46
N GLU A 358 16.87 17.21 -12.27
CA GLU A 358 15.81 16.97 -13.23
C GLU A 358 15.07 18.26 -13.56
N ARG A 359 14.68 18.41 -14.81
CA ARG A 359 13.87 19.57 -15.23
C ARG A 359 12.42 19.17 -15.35
N ILE A 360 11.55 19.90 -14.68
CA ILE A 360 10.10 19.76 -14.82
C ILE A 360 9.67 20.31 -16.19
N GLY A 361 9.09 19.46 -17.01
CA GLY A 361 8.52 19.88 -18.29
C GLY A 361 7.19 20.59 -18.07
N ARG A 362 6.11 19.85 -18.10
CA ARG A 362 4.74 20.33 -17.81
C ARG A 362 4.26 19.77 -16.50
N ILE A 363 3.40 20.52 -15.81
CA ILE A 363 2.70 20.05 -14.61
C ILE A 363 1.23 19.88 -14.97
N LEU A 364 0.66 18.74 -14.64
CA LEU A 364 -0.71 18.37 -14.93
C LEU A 364 -1.49 18.16 -13.63
N GLN A 365 -2.66 18.77 -13.56
CA GLN A 365 -3.67 18.44 -12.57
C GLN A 365 -4.60 17.38 -13.17
N MET A 366 -4.85 16.32 -12.42
CA MET A 366 -5.70 15.23 -12.89
C MET A 366 -7.13 15.45 -12.43
N HIS A 367 -8.07 15.26 -13.34
CA HIS A 367 -9.51 15.28 -13.10
C HIS A 367 -10.10 13.99 -13.70
N ALA A 368 -9.97 12.89 -12.97
CA ALA A 368 -10.34 11.56 -13.46
C ALA A 368 -9.65 11.25 -14.81
N ASN A 369 -10.38 11.21 -15.92
CA ASN A 369 -9.85 10.92 -17.26
C ASN A 369 -9.34 12.18 -18.02
N SER A 370 -9.54 13.37 -17.47
CA SER A 370 -9.08 14.61 -18.09
C SER A 370 -7.85 15.15 -17.39
N ARG A 371 -7.08 15.93 -18.13
CA ARG A 371 -5.83 16.55 -17.67
C ARG A 371 -5.88 18.04 -17.95
N GLU A 372 -5.54 18.82 -16.94
CA GLU A 372 -5.39 20.27 -17.07
C GLU A 372 -3.94 20.64 -16.85
N GLU A 373 -3.36 21.36 -17.78
CA GLU A 373 -2.00 21.89 -17.63
C GLU A 373 -2.03 23.08 -16.68
N ILE A 374 -1.25 23.01 -15.61
CA ILE A 374 -1.14 24.05 -14.60
C ILE A 374 0.27 24.62 -14.57
N LYS A 375 0.39 25.89 -14.19
CA LYS A 375 1.69 26.61 -14.22
C LYS A 375 2.51 26.37 -12.97
N GLU A 376 1.87 26.15 -11.84
CA GLU A 376 2.52 25.99 -10.53
C GLU A 376 1.75 25.02 -9.63
N VAL A 377 2.48 24.37 -8.73
CA VAL A 377 1.94 23.58 -7.61
C VAL A 377 2.55 24.07 -6.31
N ARG A 378 1.83 23.88 -5.21
CA ARG A 378 2.12 24.42 -3.89
C ARG A 378 2.03 23.35 -2.82
N ALA A 379 2.52 23.66 -1.61
CA ALA A 379 2.41 22.78 -0.46
C ALA A 379 0.99 22.22 -0.30
N GLY A 380 0.85 20.91 -0.14
CA GLY A 380 -0.43 20.19 -0.06
C GLY A 380 -1.00 19.73 -1.38
N ASP A 381 -0.46 20.16 -2.54
CA ASP A 381 -0.95 19.73 -3.85
C ASP A 381 -0.49 18.31 -4.20
N ILE A 382 -1.34 17.63 -4.96
CA ILE A 382 -1.03 16.37 -5.67
C ILE A 382 -1.16 16.67 -7.16
N ALA A 383 -0.12 16.38 -7.92
CA ALA A 383 -0.08 16.63 -9.35
C ALA A 383 0.79 15.60 -10.09
N ALA A 384 0.80 15.67 -11.41
CA ALA A 384 1.68 14.86 -12.25
C ALA A 384 2.65 15.74 -13.02
N ALA A 385 3.92 15.33 -13.11
CA ALA A 385 4.93 15.98 -13.92
C ALA A 385 5.23 15.17 -15.18
N VAL A 386 5.44 15.86 -16.29
CA VAL A 386 5.92 15.29 -17.56
C VAL A 386 7.37 15.70 -17.78
N GLY A 387 8.16 14.79 -18.31
CA GLY A 387 9.54 15.10 -18.75
C GLY A 387 10.64 14.65 -17.79
N LEU A 388 10.28 14.07 -16.65
CA LEU A 388 11.23 13.44 -15.74
C LEU A 388 11.72 12.09 -16.31
N LYS A 389 13.04 11.86 -16.33
CA LYS A 389 13.64 10.71 -17.02
C LYS A 389 14.07 9.60 -16.07
N ASP A 390 14.72 9.97 -14.98
CA ASP A 390 15.38 9.04 -14.06
C ASP A 390 14.68 8.88 -12.72
N VAL A 391 13.48 9.45 -12.55
CA VAL A 391 12.69 9.34 -11.32
C VAL A 391 12.02 7.98 -11.23
N THR A 392 12.06 7.40 -10.04
CA THR A 392 11.37 6.17 -9.68
C THR A 392 10.41 6.42 -8.51
N THR A 393 9.45 5.51 -8.33
CA THR A 393 8.51 5.60 -7.19
C THR A 393 9.27 5.58 -5.87
N GLY A 394 8.92 6.51 -4.97
CA GLY A 394 9.60 6.70 -3.69
C GLY A 394 10.73 7.73 -3.71
N ASP A 395 11.10 8.27 -4.87
CA ASP A 395 12.13 9.28 -4.96
C ASP A 395 11.64 10.64 -4.42
N THR A 396 12.55 11.34 -3.75
CA THR A 396 12.35 12.73 -3.35
C THR A 396 12.72 13.68 -4.48
N LEU A 397 11.91 14.70 -4.70
CA LEU A 397 12.24 15.83 -5.57
C LEU A 397 12.24 17.10 -4.72
N CYS A 398 13.37 17.78 -4.63
CA CYS A 398 13.52 18.93 -3.75
C CYS A 398 14.23 20.10 -4.43
N ASN A 399 14.28 21.23 -3.72
CA ASN A 399 15.03 22.40 -4.13
C ASN A 399 16.53 22.05 -4.22
N PRO A 400 17.22 22.39 -5.34
CA PRO A 400 18.62 22.08 -5.53
C PRO A 400 19.59 22.73 -4.53
N ASP A 401 19.18 23.85 -3.92
CA ASP A 401 20.00 24.62 -2.96
C ASP A 401 19.69 24.30 -1.51
N LYS A 402 18.62 23.56 -1.27
CA LYS A 402 18.15 23.13 0.07
C LYS A 402 17.74 21.66 0.04
N ILE A 403 18.75 20.81 -0.15
CA ILE A 403 18.56 19.38 -0.35
C ILE A 403 18.04 18.73 0.92
N ILE A 404 17.05 17.88 0.76
CA ILE A 404 16.50 16.98 1.78
C ILE A 404 16.09 15.68 1.10
N THR A 405 16.37 14.56 1.74
CA THR A 405 15.83 13.24 1.35
C THR A 405 14.72 12.89 2.30
N LEU A 406 13.47 12.85 1.82
CA LEU A 406 12.33 12.45 2.63
C LEU A 406 12.37 10.95 2.93
N GLU A 407 11.72 10.53 4.01
CA GLU A 407 11.60 9.11 4.35
C GLU A 407 11.15 8.29 3.15
N ARG A 408 11.87 7.23 2.86
CA ARG A 408 11.60 6.34 1.73
C ARG A 408 10.39 5.46 2.00
N MET A 409 9.70 5.10 0.93
CA MET A 409 8.72 4.04 0.97
C MET A 409 9.45 2.69 1.01
N GLU A 410 9.03 1.81 1.90
CA GLU A 410 9.45 0.41 1.89
C GLU A 410 8.51 -0.37 0.97
N PHE A 411 9.08 -1.17 0.09
CA PHE A 411 8.32 -2.00 -0.83
C PHE A 411 8.51 -3.46 -0.49
N PRO A 412 7.42 -4.27 -0.45
CA PRO A 412 7.53 -5.69 -0.20
C PRO A 412 8.29 -6.39 -1.33
N GLU A 413 9.09 -7.39 -0.97
CA GLU A 413 9.76 -8.24 -1.95
C GLU A 413 8.75 -9.19 -2.61
N PRO A 414 8.90 -9.46 -3.92
CA PRO A 414 8.03 -10.38 -4.63
C PRO A 414 8.17 -11.81 -4.10
N VAL A 415 7.06 -12.54 -4.13
CA VAL A 415 6.96 -13.91 -3.55
C VAL A 415 6.74 -15.00 -4.60
N ILE A 416 6.37 -14.63 -5.81
CA ILE A 416 6.10 -15.54 -6.93
C ILE A 416 6.85 -15.10 -8.18
N SER A 417 7.28 -16.06 -8.99
CA SER A 417 8.00 -15.80 -10.25
C SER A 417 7.46 -16.68 -11.37
N VAL A 418 7.45 -16.15 -12.59
CA VAL A 418 7.14 -16.91 -13.80
C VAL A 418 8.18 -16.60 -14.88
N ALA A 419 8.48 -17.58 -15.71
CA ALA A 419 9.28 -17.37 -16.91
C ALA A 419 8.37 -16.83 -18.03
N VAL A 420 8.85 -15.82 -18.74
CA VAL A 420 8.17 -15.28 -19.92
C VAL A 420 9.08 -15.36 -21.13
N GLU A 421 8.55 -15.86 -22.23
CA GLU A 421 9.28 -16.01 -23.49
C GLU A 421 8.51 -15.33 -24.62
N PRO A 422 9.17 -14.48 -25.43
CA PRO A 422 8.52 -13.87 -26.58
C PRO A 422 8.15 -14.95 -27.62
N ARG A 423 7.01 -14.84 -28.25
CA ARG A 423 6.60 -15.79 -29.30
C ARG A 423 7.43 -15.64 -30.57
N THR A 424 7.89 -14.44 -30.87
CA THR A 424 8.67 -14.13 -32.06
C THR A 424 9.92 -13.33 -31.70
N LYS A 425 10.93 -13.33 -32.59
CA LYS A 425 12.13 -12.48 -32.42
C LYS A 425 11.79 -10.98 -32.41
N ALA A 426 10.76 -10.57 -33.15
CA ALA A 426 10.29 -9.19 -33.16
C ALA A 426 9.66 -8.76 -31.84
N ASP A 427 9.10 -9.70 -31.08
CA ASP A 427 8.52 -9.44 -29.78
C ASP A 427 9.59 -9.34 -28.67
N GLN A 428 10.80 -9.85 -28.89
CA GLN A 428 11.84 -9.86 -27.88
C GLN A 428 12.30 -8.44 -27.48
N GLU A 429 12.56 -7.57 -28.45
CA GLU A 429 12.92 -6.17 -28.17
C GLU A 429 11.77 -5.40 -27.53
N LYS A 430 10.55 -5.59 -28.07
CA LYS A 430 9.35 -4.98 -27.50
C LYS A 430 9.08 -5.44 -26.08
N MET A 431 9.26 -6.74 -25.80
CA MET A 431 9.10 -7.31 -24.47
C MET A 431 10.07 -6.69 -23.47
N GLY A 432 11.35 -6.57 -23.84
CA GLY A 432 12.35 -5.91 -22.99
C GLY A 432 11.97 -4.47 -22.63
N LEU A 433 11.53 -3.68 -23.61
CA LEU A 433 11.05 -2.31 -23.40
C LEU A 433 9.77 -2.25 -22.53
N ALA A 434 8.81 -3.15 -22.79
CA ALA A 434 7.59 -3.23 -22.03
C ALA A 434 7.87 -3.57 -20.56
N LEU A 435 8.68 -4.60 -20.30
CA LEU A 435 9.05 -5.02 -18.95
C LEU A 435 9.82 -3.94 -18.20
N GLN A 436 10.72 -3.20 -18.86
CA GLN A 436 11.43 -2.08 -18.23
C GLN A 436 10.47 -0.95 -17.83
N LYS A 437 9.48 -0.63 -18.65
CA LYS A 437 8.48 0.38 -18.32
C LYS A 437 7.60 -0.07 -17.15
N LEU A 438 7.10 -1.29 -17.19
CA LEU A 438 6.28 -1.87 -16.13
C LEU A 438 7.03 -1.95 -14.79
N ALA A 439 8.32 -2.31 -14.82
CA ALA A 439 9.17 -2.32 -13.62
C ALA A 439 9.45 -0.91 -13.05
N LYS A 440 9.41 0.14 -13.88
CA LYS A 440 9.48 1.53 -13.38
C LYS A 440 8.19 1.98 -12.72
N GLU A 441 7.05 1.50 -13.21
CA GLU A 441 5.74 1.81 -12.65
C GLU A 441 5.51 1.12 -11.31
N ASP A 442 5.93 -0.14 -11.18
CA ASP A 442 5.69 -0.99 -10.04
C ASP A 442 7.01 -1.48 -9.39
N PRO A 443 7.41 -0.93 -8.25
CA PRO A 443 8.62 -1.35 -7.53
C PRO A 443 8.54 -2.76 -6.93
N SER A 444 7.35 -3.36 -6.77
CA SER A 444 7.21 -4.76 -6.34
C SER A 444 7.35 -5.76 -7.49
N PHE A 445 7.37 -5.26 -8.72
CA PHE A 445 7.59 -6.06 -9.92
C PHE A 445 9.08 -6.09 -10.26
N ARG A 446 9.66 -7.28 -10.35
CA ARG A 446 11.06 -7.50 -10.68
C ARG A 446 11.20 -8.25 -12.00
N VAL A 447 12.23 -7.90 -12.73
CA VAL A 447 12.60 -8.56 -13.99
C VAL A 447 14.06 -8.97 -13.90
N ARG A 448 14.38 -10.23 -14.15
CA ARG A 448 15.74 -10.73 -14.26
C ARG A 448 15.86 -11.67 -15.46
N THR A 449 17.06 -11.75 -16.02
CA THR A 449 17.39 -12.79 -16.99
C THR A 449 18.14 -13.88 -16.25
N ASP A 450 17.71 -15.12 -16.42
CA ASP A 450 18.42 -16.28 -15.93
C ASP A 450 19.63 -16.53 -16.83
N GLU A 451 20.83 -16.46 -16.26
CA GLU A 451 22.07 -16.58 -17.00
C GLU A 451 22.30 -18.00 -17.58
N GLU A 452 21.75 -19.02 -16.92
CA GLU A 452 21.90 -20.41 -17.36
C GLU A 452 20.93 -20.80 -18.47
N SER A 453 19.65 -20.45 -18.30
CA SER A 453 18.61 -20.79 -19.27
C SER A 453 18.39 -19.71 -20.33
N GLY A 454 18.88 -18.49 -20.11
CA GLY A 454 18.62 -17.33 -20.96
C GLY A 454 17.16 -16.84 -20.92
N GLN A 455 16.34 -17.40 -20.02
CA GLN A 455 14.92 -17.03 -19.87
C GLN A 455 14.77 -15.71 -19.13
N THR A 456 13.75 -14.95 -19.50
CA THR A 456 13.31 -13.78 -18.74
C THR A 456 12.37 -14.20 -17.65
N ILE A 457 12.75 -13.96 -16.39
CA ILE A 457 11.94 -14.26 -15.21
C ILE A 457 11.32 -12.96 -14.71
N ILE A 458 10.01 -12.96 -14.54
CA ILE A 458 9.27 -11.86 -13.90
C ILE A 458 8.76 -12.32 -12.54
N SER A 459 8.84 -11.44 -11.55
CA SER A 459 8.47 -11.73 -10.16
C SER A 459 7.50 -10.67 -9.65
N GLY A 460 6.52 -11.08 -8.82
CA GLY A 460 5.49 -10.21 -8.28
C GLY A 460 4.88 -10.74 -6.98
N MET A 461 3.83 -10.05 -6.51
CA MET A 461 3.19 -10.29 -5.22
C MET A 461 2.18 -11.44 -5.22
N GLY A 462 1.67 -11.85 -6.38
CA GLY A 462 0.70 -12.92 -6.50
C GLY A 462 0.42 -13.29 -7.96
N GLU A 463 -0.38 -14.35 -8.16
CA GLU A 463 -0.75 -14.83 -9.51
C GLU A 463 -1.50 -13.75 -10.29
N LEU A 464 -2.48 -13.10 -9.67
CA LEU A 464 -3.26 -12.04 -10.30
C LEU A 464 -2.39 -10.85 -10.70
N HIS A 465 -1.43 -10.47 -9.86
CA HIS A 465 -0.48 -9.40 -10.18
C HIS A 465 0.30 -9.71 -11.46
N LEU A 466 0.90 -10.89 -11.57
CA LEU A 466 1.67 -11.29 -12.76
C LEU A 466 0.77 -11.49 -14.00
N GLU A 467 -0.44 -12.00 -13.82
CA GLU A 467 -1.42 -12.13 -14.89
C GLU A 467 -1.78 -10.76 -15.50
N ILE A 468 -1.99 -9.76 -14.66
CA ILE A 468 -2.28 -8.39 -15.10
C ILE A 468 -1.08 -7.79 -15.84
N ILE A 469 0.13 -7.97 -15.34
CA ILE A 469 1.36 -7.52 -16.02
C ILE A 469 1.49 -8.13 -17.41
N VAL A 470 1.27 -9.44 -17.55
CA VAL A 470 1.31 -10.14 -18.84
C VAL A 470 0.23 -9.65 -19.79
N ASP A 471 -0.98 -9.44 -19.28
CA ASP A 471 -2.08 -8.92 -20.08
C ASP A 471 -1.84 -7.46 -20.52
N ARG A 472 -1.23 -6.63 -19.67
CA ARG A 472 -0.77 -5.28 -20.03
C ARG A 472 0.30 -5.31 -21.13
N MET A 473 1.25 -6.24 -21.08
CA MET A 473 2.21 -6.41 -22.17
C MET A 473 1.51 -6.66 -23.50
N ARG A 474 0.48 -7.50 -23.51
CA ARG A 474 -0.29 -7.81 -24.70
C ARG A 474 -1.13 -6.62 -25.20
N ARG A 475 -1.88 -5.97 -24.31
CA ARG A 475 -2.83 -4.90 -24.69
C ARG A 475 -2.14 -3.58 -24.99
N GLU A 476 -1.26 -3.13 -24.12
CA GLU A 476 -0.63 -1.80 -24.20
C GLU A 476 0.59 -1.80 -25.13
N PHE A 477 1.41 -2.85 -25.07
CA PHE A 477 2.67 -2.92 -25.81
C PHE A 477 2.63 -3.80 -27.05
N LYS A 478 1.51 -4.50 -27.28
CA LYS A 478 1.34 -5.43 -28.41
C LYS A 478 2.42 -6.50 -28.46
N VAL A 479 2.74 -7.08 -27.30
CA VAL A 479 3.74 -8.15 -27.12
C VAL A 479 3.02 -9.45 -26.80
N GLU A 480 3.25 -10.46 -27.62
CA GLU A 480 2.77 -11.83 -27.37
C GLU A 480 3.90 -12.62 -26.69
N ALA A 481 3.61 -13.18 -25.53
CA ALA A 481 4.56 -13.98 -24.76
C ALA A 481 3.94 -15.31 -24.31
N ASN A 482 4.77 -16.33 -24.22
CA ASN A 482 4.44 -17.57 -23.53
C ASN A 482 4.82 -17.41 -22.04
N VAL A 483 3.94 -17.85 -21.17
CA VAL A 483 4.15 -17.77 -19.72
C VAL A 483 4.33 -19.17 -19.18
N GLY A 484 5.44 -19.40 -18.45
CA GLY A 484 5.73 -20.66 -17.80
C GLY A 484 4.86 -20.86 -16.53
N ALA A 485 4.98 -22.03 -15.91
CA ALA A 485 4.32 -22.32 -14.65
C ALA A 485 4.89 -21.43 -13.52
N PRO A 486 4.04 -20.99 -12.58
CA PRO A 486 4.50 -20.22 -11.42
C PRO A 486 5.54 -20.99 -10.59
N GLN A 487 6.54 -20.28 -10.12
CA GLN A 487 7.57 -20.79 -9.23
C GLN A 487 7.65 -19.94 -7.97
N VAL A 488 7.87 -20.61 -6.85
CA VAL A 488 8.01 -19.95 -5.55
C VAL A 488 9.39 -19.32 -5.43
N ALA A 489 9.46 -18.10 -4.95
CA ALA A 489 10.70 -17.43 -4.60
C ALA A 489 11.16 -17.89 -3.22
N TYR A 490 11.94 -18.97 -3.17
CA TYR A 490 12.56 -19.44 -1.94
C TYR A 490 13.65 -18.49 -1.45
N ARG A 491 14.04 -18.64 -0.18
CA ARG A 491 15.18 -17.98 0.45
C ARG A 491 16.04 -19.02 1.16
N GLU A 492 17.22 -18.62 1.55
CA GLU A 492 18.10 -19.41 2.41
C GLU A 492 18.43 -18.65 3.68
N THR A 493 18.75 -19.34 4.76
CA THR A 493 19.31 -18.76 5.97
C THR A 493 20.20 -19.76 6.68
N ILE A 494 20.84 -19.35 7.77
CA ILE A 494 21.74 -20.19 8.56
C ILE A 494 21.17 -20.38 9.99
N ARG A 495 21.54 -21.48 10.65
CA ARG A 495 21.11 -21.78 12.00
C ARG A 495 22.17 -21.60 13.07
N LYS A 496 23.45 -21.62 12.68
CA LYS A 496 24.58 -21.63 13.61
C LYS A 496 25.54 -20.49 13.32
N ALA A 497 26.12 -19.96 14.39
CA ALA A 497 27.24 -19.07 14.25
C ALA A 497 28.53 -19.87 13.92
N VAL A 498 29.32 -19.35 13.03
CA VAL A 498 30.59 -19.94 12.60
C VAL A 498 31.66 -18.86 12.40
N GLU A 499 32.90 -19.24 12.55
CA GLU A 499 34.07 -18.45 12.15
C GLU A 499 34.72 -19.13 10.96
N GLN A 500 35.00 -18.36 9.92
CA GLN A 500 35.49 -18.90 8.67
C GLN A 500 36.57 -18.04 8.06
N GLU A 501 37.64 -18.68 7.67
CA GLU A 501 38.68 -18.08 6.85
C GLU A 501 38.24 -17.98 5.38
N GLY A 502 38.45 -16.82 4.77
CA GLY A 502 38.37 -16.57 3.33
C GLY A 502 39.71 -16.13 2.78
N LYS A 503 40.33 -16.96 1.95
CA LYS A 503 41.65 -16.66 1.42
C LYS A 503 41.69 -16.86 -0.09
N PHE A 504 42.04 -15.78 -0.78
CA PHE A 504 42.25 -15.79 -2.23
C PHE A 504 43.68 -15.43 -2.57
N VAL A 505 44.37 -16.39 -3.15
CA VAL A 505 45.76 -16.22 -3.61
C VAL A 505 45.86 -16.72 -5.04
N ARG A 506 46.30 -15.85 -5.93
CA ARG A 506 46.57 -16.21 -7.33
C ARG A 506 47.89 -15.62 -7.78
N GLN A 507 48.80 -16.45 -8.26
CA GLN A 507 50.04 -16.03 -8.91
C GLN A 507 50.00 -16.46 -10.36
N SER A 508 50.05 -15.50 -11.28
CA SER A 508 50.17 -15.75 -12.72
C SER A 508 51.18 -14.77 -13.31
N GLY A 509 52.43 -15.20 -13.46
CA GLY A 509 53.47 -14.58 -14.29
C GLY A 509 53.59 -13.05 -14.26
N GLY A 510 53.52 -12.40 -13.10
CA GLY A 510 53.52 -10.95 -12.93
C GLY A 510 53.07 -10.55 -11.55
N ARG A 511 52.31 -9.43 -11.40
CA ARG A 511 51.69 -9.01 -10.13
C ARG A 511 50.70 -10.06 -9.68
N GLY A 512 50.85 -10.61 -8.46
CA GLY A 512 49.93 -11.56 -7.85
C GLY A 512 48.62 -10.92 -7.40
N GLN A 513 47.73 -11.75 -6.88
CA GLN A 513 46.49 -11.30 -6.21
C GLN A 513 46.44 -11.96 -4.83
N TYR A 514 46.21 -11.17 -3.80
CA TYR A 514 46.16 -11.63 -2.42
C TYR A 514 45.03 -10.93 -1.65
N GLY A 515 44.09 -11.73 -1.11
CA GLY A 515 43.05 -11.27 -0.16
C GLY A 515 42.86 -12.33 0.91
N HIS A 516 42.88 -11.91 2.16
CA HIS A 516 42.70 -12.82 3.31
C HIS A 516 41.91 -12.18 4.39
N VAL A 517 40.81 -12.83 4.77
CA VAL A 517 39.82 -12.36 5.77
C VAL A 517 39.38 -13.47 6.70
N TRP A 518 39.07 -13.11 7.91
CA TRP A 518 38.34 -13.97 8.86
C TRP A 518 36.97 -13.36 9.11
N LEU A 519 35.92 -14.14 8.87
CA LEU A 519 34.54 -13.75 9.01
C LEU A 519 33.89 -14.53 10.14
N LYS A 520 33.19 -13.83 11.02
CA LYS A 520 32.22 -14.41 11.95
C LYS A 520 30.84 -14.23 11.34
N ILE A 521 30.15 -15.34 11.08
CA ILE A 521 28.84 -15.36 10.43
C ILE A 521 27.83 -15.88 11.45
N GLU A 522 26.82 -15.07 11.76
CA GLU A 522 25.83 -15.33 12.82
C GLU A 522 24.41 -15.22 12.25
N PRO A 523 23.49 -16.13 12.65
CA PRO A 523 22.08 -15.96 12.31
C PRO A 523 21.49 -14.76 13.04
N ARG A 524 20.50 -14.11 12.39
CA ARG A 524 19.69 -13.05 12.97
C ARG A 524 18.25 -13.48 13.09
N GLU A 525 17.45 -12.71 13.84
CA GLU A 525 16.01 -12.92 13.92
C GLU A 525 15.37 -12.81 12.53
N PRO A 526 14.36 -13.64 12.23
CA PRO A 526 13.67 -13.61 10.96
C PRO A 526 13.16 -12.21 10.58
N GLY A 527 13.40 -11.80 9.34
CA GLY A 527 12.97 -10.51 8.82
C GLY A 527 13.85 -9.31 9.17
N THR A 528 14.96 -9.51 9.91
CA THR A 528 15.88 -8.41 10.29
C THR A 528 16.94 -8.10 9.25
N GLY A 529 17.01 -8.91 8.19
CA GLY A 529 17.89 -8.68 7.05
C GLY A 529 19.39 -8.85 7.34
N TYR A 530 20.20 -8.19 6.53
CA TYR A 530 21.66 -8.27 6.56
C TYR A 530 22.28 -7.16 7.41
N GLU A 531 23.33 -7.53 8.15
CA GLU A 531 24.15 -6.58 8.90
C GLU A 531 25.63 -6.92 8.71
N PHE A 532 26.43 -5.93 8.31
CA PHE A 532 27.87 -6.05 8.25
C PHE A 532 28.54 -5.24 9.37
N VAL A 533 29.46 -5.86 10.07
CA VAL A 533 30.20 -5.22 11.18
C VAL A 533 31.70 -5.25 10.90
N ASN A 534 32.31 -4.09 10.95
CA ASN A 534 33.76 -3.97 10.92
C ASN A 534 34.33 -4.13 12.33
N GLY A 535 34.92 -5.29 12.59
CA GLY A 535 35.58 -5.63 13.85
C GLY A 535 37.11 -5.59 13.76
N ILE A 536 37.69 -5.03 12.70
CA ILE A 536 39.15 -4.98 12.50
C ILE A 536 39.82 -4.10 13.54
N VAL A 537 40.84 -4.68 14.19
CA VAL A 537 41.69 -3.98 15.15
C VAL A 537 43.11 -4.01 14.66
N GLY A 538 43.86 -2.91 14.82
CA GLY A 538 45.27 -2.83 14.48
C GLY A 538 45.59 -2.73 13.00
N GLY A 539 44.58 -2.55 12.12
CA GLY A 539 44.80 -2.31 10.70
C GLY A 539 45.27 -3.54 9.90
N VAL A 540 45.02 -4.75 10.38
CA VAL A 540 45.39 -6.02 9.71
C VAL A 540 44.75 -6.17 8.34
N VAL A 541 43.61 -5.53 8.11
CA VAL A 541 42.99 -5.29 6.81
C VAL A 541 42.88 -3.78 6.60
N PRO A 542 43.48 -3.21 5.55
CA PRO A 542 43.37 -1.80 5.22
C PRO A 542 41.93 -1.34 5.06
N LYS A 543 41.63 -0.14 5.58
CA LYS A 543 40.24 0.39 5.57
C LYS A 543 39.62 0.47 4.18
N GLU A 544 40.46 0.69 3.15
CA GLU A 544 40.05 0.77 1.74
C GLU A 544 39.50 -0.54 1.19
N TYR A 545 39.89 -1.70 1.77
CA TYR A 545 39.42 -3.01 1.30
C TYR A 545 38.20 -3.54 2.04
N ILE A 546 37.81 -2.94 3.16
CA ILE A 546 36.66 -3.39 3.96
C ILE A 546 35.35 -3.29 3.18
N PRO A 547 35.04 -2.21 2.44
CA PRO A 547 33.86 -2.15 1.60
C PRO A 547 33.84 -3.21 0.49
N ALA A 548 35.00 -3.61 -0.02
CA ALA A 548 35.11 -4.67 -1.02
C ALA A 548 34.76 -6.03 -0.44
N VAL A 549 35.16 -6.32 0.81
CA VAL A 549 34.77 -7.55 1.52
C VAL A 549 33.25 -7.61 1.70
N ASP A 550 32.64 -6.52 2.18
CA ASP A 550 31.20 -6.43 2.35
C ASP A 550 30.46 -6.67 1.02
N LYS A 551 30.90 -6.02 -0.05
CA LYS A 551 30.33 -6.22 -1.38
C LYS A 551 30.45 -7.67 -1.86
N GLY A 552 31.58 -8.32 -1.62
CA GLY A 552 31.78 -9.74 -1.94
C GLY A 552 30.83 -10.67 -1.18
N VAL A 553 30.61 -10.39 0.11
CA VAL A 553 29.65 -11.11 0.94
C VAL A 553 28.23 -10.92 0.41
N GLN A 554 27.81 -9.69 0.12
CA GLN A 554 26.47 -9.40 -0.39
C GLN A 554 26.18 -10.05 -1.75
N GLU A 555 27.15 -10.03 -2.66
CA GLU A 555 27.02 -10.72 -3.96
C GLU A 555 26.87 -12.24 -3.78
N GLN A 556 27.62 -12.85 -2.86
CA GLN A 556 27.48 -14.28 -2.57
C GLN A 556 26.14 -14.58 -1.90
N MET A 557 25.62 -13.69 -1.05
CA MET A 557 24.29 -13.84 -0.45
C MET A 557 23.21 -13.90 -1.51
N GLN A 558 23.28 -13.11 -2.56
CA GLN A 558 22.30 -13.14 -3.65
C GLN A 558 22.30 -14.47 -4.41
N ASN A 559 23.44 -15.12 -4.49
CA ASN A 559 23.59 -16.41 -5.17
C ASN A 559 23.30 -17.63 -4.28
N GLY A 560 23.09 -17.40 -2.96
CA GLY A 560 22.87 -18.46 -2.00
C GLY A 560 24.01 -19.45 -1.86
N VAL A 561 23.77 -20.54 -1.12
CA VAL A 561 24.75 -21.59 -0.89
C VAL A 561 24.18 -23.01 -1.02
N LEU A 562 22.84 -23.16 -0.98
CA LEU A 562 22.15 -24.47 -1.08
C LEU A 562 21.59 -24.73 -2.48
N ALA A 563 20.77 -23.83 -2.97
CA ALA A 563 19.98 -24.00 -4.18
C ALA A 563 19.95 -22.73 -5.06
N GLY A 564 20.83 -21.77 -4.79
CA GLY A 564 20.91 -20.54 -5.57
C GLY A 564 19.90 -19.47 -5.19
N PHE A 565 19.21 -19.61 -4.06
CA PHE A 565 18.28 -18.59 -3.59
C PHE A 565 18.97 -17.60 -2.65
N PRO A 566 18.51 -16.31 -2.63
CA PRO A 566 19.10 -15.31 -1.76
C PRO A 566 19.13 -15.75 -0.29
N LEU A 567 20.29 -15.58 0.36
CA LEU A 567 20.48 -15.86 1.77
C LEU A 567 20.15 -14.60 2.58
N VAL A 568 19.34 -14.72 3.61
CA VAL A 568 18.78 -13.62 4.40
C VAL A 568 19.03 -13.81 5.90
N ASP A 569 18.81 -12.74 6.68
CA ASP A 569 18.85 -12.73 8.14
C ASP A 569 20.20 -13.19 8.72
N VAL A 570 21.26 -12.55 8.28
CA VAL A 570 22.64 -12.89 8.65
C VAL A 570 23.42 -11.65 9.06
N LYS A 571 24.20 -11.80 10.12
CA LYS A 571 25.20 -10.83 10.54
C LYS A 571 26.60 -11.36 10.20
N VAL A 572 27.37 -10.54 9.51
CA VAL A 572 28.77 -10.85 9.16
C VAL A 572 29.69 -9.84 9.83
N THR A 573 30.61 -10.34 10.63
CA THR A 573 31.65 -9.52 11.26
C THR A 573 32.99 -9.87 10.65
N LEU A 574 33.62 -8.90 10.01
CA LEU A 574 35.03 -9.00 9.59
C LEU A 574 35.90 -8.61 10.77
N TYR A 575 36.60 -9.57 11.38
CA TYR A 575 37.33 -9.34 12.62
C TYR A 575 38.85 -9.52 12.52
N ASP A 576 39.34 -10.26 11.50
CA ASP A 576 40.77 -10.48 11.27
C ASP A 576 41.05 -10.69 9.79
N GLY A 577 42.33 -10.70 9.44
CA GLY A 577 42.79 -10.93 8.09
C GLY A 577 44.28 -10.58 7.91
N SER A 578 44.73 -10.57 6.68
CA SER A 578 46.05 -10.08 6.35
C SER A 578 46.10 -9.54 4.92
N TYR A 579 47.04 -8.67 4.65
CA TYR A 579 47.26 -8.11 3.29
C TYR A 579 48.72 -8.24 2.86
N HIS A 580 48.93 -8.05 1.59
CA HIS A 580 50.25 -8.03 0.98
C HIS A 580 50.44 -6.70 0.24
N ASP A 581 51.52 -5.98 0.54
CA ASP A 581 51.72 -4.60 0.07
C ASP A 581 51.69 -4.44 -1.47
N VAL A 582 52.03 -5.48 -2.21
CA VAL A 582 52.08 -5.45 -3.69
C VAL A 582 50.89 -6.15 -4.32
N ASP A 583 50.44 -7.28 -3.78
CA ASP A 583 49.48 -8.19 -4.41
C ASP A 583 48.05 -8.01 -3.94
N SER A 584 47.80 -7.21 -2.87
CA SER A 584 46.45 -6.93 -2.39
C SER A 584 45.74 -5.91 -3.28
N SER A 585 44.44 -6.11 -3.46
CA SER A 585 43.58 -5.26 -4.24
C SER A 585 42.12 -5.38 -3.74
N GLU A 586 41.31 -4.39 -4.06
CA GLU A 586 39.84 -4.46 -3.77
C GLU A 586 39.22 -5.74 -4.34
N MET A 587 39.58 -6.11 -5.58
CA MET A 587 39.07 -7.32 -6.23
C MET A 587 39.47 -8.59 -5.46
N ALA A 588 40.70 -8.68 -4.99
CA ALA A 588 41.18 -9.85 -4.23
C ALA A 588 40.45 -9.99 -2.90
N PHE A 589 40.20 -8.87 -2.19
CA PHE A 589 39.43 -8.86 -0.94
C PHE A 589 37.95 -9.12 -1.18
N LYS A 590 37.38 -8.64 -2.25
CA LYS A 590 36.01 -8.96 -2.66
C LYS A 590 35.83 -10.47 -2.88
N ILE A 591 36.74 -11.10 -3.59
CA ILE A 591 36.73 -12.55 -3.84
C ILE A 591 36.95 -13.31 -2.53
N ALA A 592 37.92 -12.88 -1.70
CA ALA A 592 38.16 -13.51 -0.40
C ALA A 592 36.94 -13.45 0.51
N GLY A 593 36.24 -12.31 0.57
CA GLY A 593 34.98 -12.14 1.31
C GLY A 593 33.89 -13.07 0.81
N SER A 594 33.70 -13.15 -0.51
CA SER A 594 32.75 -14.05 -1.15
C SER A 594 33.03 -15.53 -0.84
N MET A 595 34.29 -15.96 -0.98
CA MET A 595 34.70 -17.35 -0.70
C MET A 595 34.54 -17.69 0.77
N GLY A 596 34.99 -16.82 1.67
CA GLY A 596 34.87 -17.01 3.11
C GLY A 596 33.42 -17.08 3.55
N PHE A 597 32.58 -16.23 3.03
CA PHE A 597 31.13 -16.25 3.31
C PHE A 597 30.48 -17.56 2.80
N LYS A 598 30.76 -17.96 1.58
CA LYS A 598 30.23 -19.21 1.00
C LYS A 598 30.60 -20.43 1.84
N ALA A 599 31.86 -20.58 2.16
CA ALA A 599 32.35 -21.68 2.97
C ALA A 599 31.77 -21.66 4.39
N GLY A 600 31.72 -20.50 5.03
CA GLY A 600 31.16 -20.32 6.35
C GLY A 600 29.65 -20.60 6.40
N ALA A 601 28.91 -20.08 5.46
CA ALA A 601 27.45 -20.32 5.38
C ALA A 601 27.12 -21.81 5.18
N LEU A 602 27.91 -22.55 4.40
CA LEU A 602 27.76 -24.00 4.25
C LEU A 602 28.00 -24.75 5.58
N ASN A 603 28.94 -24.28 6.40
CA ASN A 603 29.25 -24.86 7.71
C ASN A 603 28.26 -24.41 8.81
N ALA A 604 27.49 -23.36 8.56
CA ALA A 604 26.55 -22.77 9.51
C ALA A 604 25.17 -23.45 9.52
N SER A 605 25.05 -24.65 9.01
CA SER A 605 23.79 -25.40 8.88
C SER A 605 22.74 -24.59 8.09
N PRO A 606 22.97 -24.34 6.81
CA PRO A 606 22.05 -23.58 5.99
C PRO A 606 20.74 -24.34 5.78
N VAL A 607 19.63 -23.60 5.73
CA VAL A 607 18.27 -24.12 5.53
C VAL A 607 17.54 -23.33 4.46
N LEU A 608 16.61 -24.01 3.78
CA LEU A 608 15.72 -23.40 2.81
C LEU A 608 14.51 -22.81 3.51
N LEU A 609 14.14 -21.60 3.14
CA LEU A 609 12.93 -20.91 3.59
C LEU A 609 11.91 -20.87 2.46
N GLU A 610 10.65 -21.15 2.79
CA GLU A 610 9.51 -21.03 1.91
C GLU A 610 8.59 -19.89 2.36
N PRO A 611 7.97 -19.15 1.42
CA PRO A 611 6.98 -18.13 1.77
C PRO A 611 5.70 -18.81 2.28
N VAL A 612 5.20 -18.32 3.40
CA VAL A 612 3.96 -18.75 4.03
C VAL A 612 2.95 -17.63 3.92
N MET A 613 1.76 -17.99 3.44
CA MET A 613 0.66 -17.07 3.22
C MET A 613 -0.34 -17.18 4.36
N LYS A 614 -0.83 -16.03 4.82
CA LYS A 614 -2.02 -15.95 5.66
C LYS A 614 -3.23 -16.06 4.75
N VAL A 615 -3.98 -17.13 4.89
CA VAL A 615 -5.17 -17.43 4.11
C VAL A 615 -6.40 -17.27 5.00
N GLU A 616 -7.39 -16.55 4.50
CA GLU A 616 -8.71 -16.47 5.09
C GLU A 616 -9.73 -16.93 4.08
N ALA A 617 -10.43 -17.99 4.37
CA ALA A 617 -11.50 -18.54 3.55
C ALA A 617 -12.84 -18.30 4.23
N VAL A 618 -13.79 -17.69 3.50
CA VAL A 618 -15.16 -17.46 3.95
C VAL A 618 -16.05 -18.47 3.24
N THR A 619 -16.71 -19.34 3.98
CA THR A 619 -17.50 -20.43 3.43
C THR A 619 -18.81 -20.62 4.18
N PRO A 620 -19.92 -21.00 3.50
CA PRO A 620 -21.10 -21.49 4.18
C PRO A 620 -20.77 -22.67 5.11
N GLU A 621 -21.51 -22.82 6.20
CA GLU A 621 -21.27 -23.86 7.20
C GLU A 621 -21.31 -25.29 6.61
N ASP A 622 -22.13 -25.52 5.60
CA ASP A 622 -22.25 -26.79 4.89
C ASP A 622 -20.94 -27.28 4.25
N TYR A 623 -20.06 -26.36 3.86
CA TYR A 623 -18.76 -26.67 3.22
C TYR A 623 -17.56 -26.50 4.15
N LEU A 624 -17.78 -26.17 5.43
CA LEU A 624 -16.72 -25.90 6.39
C LEU A 624 -15.72 -27.05 6.48
N GLY A 625 -16.22 -28.28 6.58
CA GLY A 625 -15.39 -29.48 6.68
C GLY A 625 -14.52 -29.70 5.45
N ASP A 626 -15.07 -29.51 4.26
CA ASP A 626 -14.35 -29.69 3.00
C ASP A 626 -13.24 -28.63 2.83
N VAL A 627 -13.55 -27.38 3.14
CA VAL A 627 -12.58 -26.28 3.03
C VAL A 627 -11.45 -26.44 4.05
N MET A 628 -11.76 -26.79 5.30
CA MET A 628 -10.74 -27.10 6.33
C MET A 628 -9.89 -28.30 5.94
N GLY A 629 -10.51 -29.36 5.43
CA GLY A 629 -9.82 -30.56 4.97
C GLY A 629 -8.86 -30.25 3.82
N ASP A 630 -9.25 -29.41 2.88
CA ASP A 630 -8.40 -29.00 1.76
C ASP A 630 -7.23 -28.12 2.22
N LEU A 631 -7.46 -27.13 3.09
CA LEU A 631 -6.39 -26.32 3.67
C LEU A 631 -5.37 -27.17 4.44
N ASN A 632 -5.82 -28.12 5.22
CA ASN A 632 -4.93 -29.06 5.93
C ASN A 632 -4.13 -29.94 4.95
N ARG A 633 -4.75 -30.43 3.87
CA ARG A 633 -4.06 -31.19 2.81
C ARG A 633 -2.95 -30.35 2.16
N ARG A 634 -3.15 -29.03 2.07
CA ARG A 634 -2.17 -28.07 1.56
C ARG A 634 -1.12 -27.64 2.58
N ARG A 635 -0.90 -28.44 3.61
CA ARG A 635 0.01 -28.15 4.73
C ARG A 635 -0.37 -26.87 5.51
N GLY A 636 -1.62 -26.48 5.45
CA GLY A 636 -2.13 -25.33 6.19
C GLY A 636 -2.21 -25.60 7.68
N ILE A 637 -1.83 -24.62 8.48
CA ILE A 637 -1.98 -24.62 9.93
C ILE A 637 -3.11 -23.68 10.29
N THR A 638 -4.25 -24.24 10.71
CA THR A 638 -5.41 -23.42 11.10
C THR A 638 -5.09 -22.62 12.35
N GLN A 639 -5.26 -21.31 12.27
CA GLN A 639 -5.02 -20.35 13.35
C GLN A 639 -6.29 -20.02 14.14
N GLY A 640 -7.46 -20.13 13.53
CA GLY A 640 -8.74 -19.86 14.17
C GLY A 640 -9.91 -19.90 13.21
N MET A 641 -11.08 -19.80 13.78
CA MET A 641 -12.35 -19.68 13.06
C MET A 641 -13.21 -18.61 13.71
N ASP A 642 -13.92 -17.84 12.89
CA ASP A 642 -14.88 -16.84 13.32
C ASP A 642 -16.21 -16.98 12.57
N ASP A 643 -17.26 -16.46 13.18
CA ASP A 643 -18.55 -16.35 12.54
C ASP A 643 -18.62 -15.11 11.64
N SER A 644 -19.20 -15.26 10.47
CA SER A 644 -19.48 -14.19 9.53
C SER A 644 -20.95 -14.24 9.09
N PRO A 645 -21.54 -13.13 8.68
CA PRO A 645 -22.89 -13.14 8.10
C PRO A 645 -23.01 -14.01 6.86
N SER A 646 -21.89 -14.21 6.16
CA SER A 646 -21.79 -15.04 4.95
C SER A 646 -21.44 -16.50 5.24
N GLY A 647 -21.26 -16.89 6.52
CA GLY A 647 -20.86 -18.23 6.93
C GLY A 647 -19.73 -18.23 7.97
N LYS A 648 -18.80 -19.14 7.82
CA LYS A 648 -17.60 -19.26 8.69
C LYS A 648 -16.37 -18.72 8.01
N ILE A 649 -15.54 -18.00 8.76
CA ILE A 649 -14.20 -17.57 8.35
C ILE A 649 -13.19 -18.55 8.91
N ILE A 650 -12.38 -19.16 8.05
CA ILE A 650 -11.27 -20.02 8.42
C ILE A 650 -9.98 -19.25 8.20
N ARG A 651 -9.15 -19.09 9.22
CA ARG A 651 -7.82 -18.52 9.11
C ARG A 651 -6.77 -19.62 9.18
N ALA A 652 -5.86 -19.63 8.22
CA ALA A 652 -4.78 -20.61 8.17
C ALA A 652 -3.49 -19.98 7.63
N GLU A 653 -2.36 -20.48 8.10
CA GLU A 653 -1.06 -20.24 7.47
C GLU A 653 -0.78 -21.40 6.51
N VAL A 654 -0.60 -21.10 5.23
CA VAL A 654 -0.40 -22.10 4.18
C VAL A 654 0.82 -21.73 3.34
N PRO A 655 1.73 -22.67 3.04
CA PRO A 655 2.84 -22.40 2.13
C PRO A 655 2.34 -22.01 0.75
N LEU A 656 2.95 -20.98 0.15
CA LEU A 656 2.53 -20.46 -1.16
C LEU A 656 2.56 -21.55 -2.25
N ALA A 657 3.54 -22.45 -2.19
CA ALA A 657 3.66 -23.54 -3.15
C ALA A 657 2.40 -24.43 -3.24
N GLU A 658 1.64 -24.53 -2.16
CA GLU A 658 0.41 -25.34 -2.06
C GLU A 658 -0.85 -24.55 -2.47
N MET A 659 -0.73 -23.24 -2.68
CA MET A 659 -1.87 -22.36 -2.95
C MET A 659 -2.15 -22.14 -4.44
N PHE A 660 -1.25 -22.54 -5.33
CA PHE A 660 -1.49 -22.42 -6.77
C PHE A 660 -2.75 -23.19 -7.19
N GLY A 661 -3.61 -22.53 -7.95
CA GLY A 661 -4.89 -23.10 -8.39
C GLY A 661 -5.98 -23.17 -7.31
N TYR A 662 -5.74 -22.71 -6.09
CA TYR A 662 -6.69 -22.81 -4.97
C TYR A 662 -8.04 -22.16 -5.28
N ALA A 663 -8.07 -21.03 -6.01
CA ALA A 663 -9.31 -20.37 -6.40
C ALA A 663 -10.26 -21.31 -7.14
N THR A 664 -9.73 -22.11 -8.06
CA THR A 664 -10.50 -23.08 -8.86
C THR A 664 -10.99 -24.23 -7.99
N ASP A 665 -10.12 -24.76 -7.14
CA ASP A 665 -10.46 -25.88 -6.25
C ASP A 665 -11.51 -25.43 -5.21
N LEU A 666 -11.37 -24.27 -4.61
CA LEU A 666 -12.34 -23.71 -3.67
C LEU A 666 -13.71 -23.51 -4.32
N ARG A 667 -13.76 -22.94 -5.53
CA ARG A 667 -15.02 -22.80 -6.29
C ARG A 667 -15.67 -24.14 -6.58
N SER A 668 -14.88 -25.14 -6.97
CA SER A 668 -15.39 -26.47 -7.30
C SER A 668 -15.98 -27.15 -6.06
N MET A 669 -15.30 -27.15 -4.92
CA MET A 669 -15.77 -27.82 -3.71
C MET A 669 -16.94 -27.12 -3.02
N THR A 670 -17.11 -25.80 -3.23
CA THR A 670 -18.16 -24.99 -2.59
C THR A 670 -19.24 -24.50 -3.53
N GLN A 671 -19.26 -25.02 -4.77
CA GLN A 671 -20.21 -24.58 -5.81
C GLN A 671 -20.20 -23.05 -6.04
N GLY A 672 -19.02 -22.45 -5.93
CA GLY A 672 -18.84 -21.01 -6.08
C GLY A 672 -19.31 -20.15 -4.92
N ARG A 673 -19.68 -20.75 -3.79
CA ARG A 673 -20.22 -20.02 -2.62
C ARG A 673 -19.17 -19.53 -1.63
N ALA A 674 -17.96 -20.08 -1.67
CA ALA A 674 -16.86 -19.63 -0.82
C ALA A 674 -15.98 -18.61 -1.56
N THR A 675 -15.40 -17.72 -0.77
CA THR A 675 -14.40 -16.76 -1.21
C THR A 675 -13.16 -16.92 -0.33
N TYR A 676 -12.02 -16.45 -0.81
CA TYR A 676 -10.81 -16.41 0.01
C TYR A 676 -10.00 -15.16 -0.30
N SER A 677 -9.18 -14.80 0.65
CA SER A 677 -8.09 -13.86 0.48
C SER A 677 -6.79 -14.49 0.97
N MET A 678 -5.69 -14.05 0.42
CA MET A 678 -4.37 -14.56 0.73
C MET A 678 -3.37 -13.42 0.70
N GLU A 679 -2.56 -13.28 1.76
CA GLU A 679 -1.49 -12.29 1.85
C GLU A 679 -0.20 -12.95 2.33
N PHE A 680 0.95 -12.38 1.94
CA PHE A 680 2.23 -12.86 2.44
C PHE A 680 2.34 -12.55 3.95
N GLU A 681 2.67 -13.57 4.74
CA GLU A 681 2.85 -13.43 6.19
C GLU A 681 4.34 -13.42 6.56
N LYS A 682 5.05 -14.48 6.18
CA LYS A 682 6.45 -14.67 6.58
C LYS A 682 7.16 -15.70 5.70
N TYR A 683 8.48 -15.73 5.80
CA TYR A 683 9.27 -16.89 5.38
C TYR A 683 9.42 -17.87 6.57
N ALA A 684 9.19 -19.13 6.33
CA ALA A 684 9.38 -20.20 7.30
C ALA A 684 10.26 -21.31 6.73
N GLU A 685 10.90 -22.09 7.61
CA GLU A 685 11.72 -23.19 7.18
C GLU A 685 10.90 -24.25 6.45
N ALA A 686 11.35 -24.62 5.25
CA ALA A 686 10.74 -25.68 4.47
C ALA A 686 11.01 -27.06 5.12
N PRO A 687 10.03 -27.98 5.15
CA PRO A 687 10.26 -29.35 5.56
C PRO A 687 11.37 -30.01 4.77
N ALA A 688 12.11 -30.94 5.38
CA ALA A 688 13.26 -31.59 4.77
C ALA A 688 12.96 -32.20 3.39
N SER A 689 11.80 -32.85 3.24
CA SER A 689 11.35 -33.45 1.97
C SER A 689 11.15 -32.42 0.85
N ILE A 690 10.63 -31.24 1.20
CA ILE A 690 10.43 -30.15 0.26
C ILE A 690 11.78 -29.51 -0.09
N ALA A 691 12.63 -29.24 0.93
CA ALA A 691 13.95 -28.69 0.74
C ALA A 691 14.81 -29.56 -0.18
N GLU A 692 14.85 -30.86 0.04
CA GLU A 692 15.57 -31.83 -0.79
C GLU A 692 15.07 -31.82 -2.24
N ALA A 693 13.76 -31.80 -2.45
CA ALA A 693 13.16 -31.73 -3.79
C ALA A 693 13.52 -30.44 -4.54
N VAL A 694 13.52 -29.31 -3.84
CA VAL A 694 13.89 -28.01 -4.42
C VAL A 694 15.39 -27.95 -4.73
N ILE A 695 16.24 -28.36 -3.81
CA ILE A 695 17.69 -28.37 -3.99
C ILE A 695 18.08 -29.30 -5.16
N LYS A 696 17.47 -30.51 -5.24
CA LYS A 696 17.70 -31.43 -6.35
C LYS A 696 17.26 -30.87 -7.70
N LYS A 697 16.23 -30.05 -7.71
CA LYS A 697 15.74 -29.40 -8.95
C LYS A 697 16.61 -28.23 -9.39
N ALA A 698 17.29 -27.58 -8.44
CA ALA A 698 18.17 -26.44 -8.68
C ALA A 698 19.62 -26.87 -9.00
N SER A 699 20.04 -28.09 -8.63
CA SER A 699 21.32 -28.69 -9.01
C SER A 699 21.23 -29.47 -10.33
#